data_fc8461a8231d5df32c057315b924b69a
#
_entry.id   fc8461a8231d5df32c057315b924b69a
#
_cell.length_a   1.000
_cell.length_b   1.000
_cell.length_c   1.000
_cell.angle_alpha   90.00
_cell.angle_beta   90.00
_cell.angle_gamma   90.00
#
_symmetry.space_group_name_H-M   'P 1'
#
loop_
_entity.id
_entity.type
_entity.pdbx_description
1 polymer ?
#
loop_
_entity_poly.entity_id
_entity_poly.type
_entity_poly.pdbx_seq_one_letter_code
_entity_poly.pdbx_strand_id
1 'polypeptide(L)'
;MIKLAPIFPFPRTVRTLRSRLPFGPILCRSVLYAPVLLVSFATAVIAHAQASDSNQQPSPRSQPPIQPVTTTVVVQGHVSDDYLPTQLSVGSLDSLPLASAPVSATVVTRDLMNDQISRLLSDVVKNDASIGEDYAPVGYYGDYQIRGFTIDLATGLQINGMPIAGEQDVPLENKERVELLKGIAGVESGITTAGGLINYVTKRPALVKTVDMATDHRGTAYAAADLGRLFGSAKQFGVRANMAGEAIHTYVESANGWRGVGTLATDWKISDVATWTTDFEYQHKRERSVAGYQLLGGDYVPSLDQVYPSTMLGNQPWSKPNIFDAINSSSRLDLDVTPMWHVYFAGSYSHSLIDDNVIYPYGCYYEAECNVAGGPPPYFFAPDGTYDIYDYRDPGERRVDALGEAVATGRIKTGSITHNLVFGGSIFHRGVDLPGMPGPNAPSTVQDGAVYTYIGSENIYQPNIPYPIESPVQQAGPLQLADFDRQSSGIVQDRIDLPGRVRLTAGGRYASVTDFNFTGSKGIWLPQYSATYAPVANLTLYGNYSLILSLGPQAPFWAINSSAYLTPFFTRQVEVGAKFEPGQRILLTADLFRMRAPFFYPKIINAPDGFCTSVSEVGQCFESDGRETHNGIELGVQGKGASWLRLSATAAGIQATSDDTGTPAFNGKQVINAPRIKTAFFADLALPRFGILHLSDVHLLPGWSYTGRKEATRDDAVSVGGYNLFNLGARYSPHGEQGRMTFRIYADNILDKRYWKDTGASYGDTFIHLGAPTTVRLSGQYRF
;
A
#
# COMPACT_ATOMS: atom_id res chain seq x y z
N MET A 1 -23.64 35.87 -30.28
CA MET A 1 -24.47 34.73 -29.89
C MET A 1 -24.18 33.58 -30.86
N ILE A 2 -23.11 32.86 -30.64
CA ILE A 2 -22.82 31.61 -31.36
C ILE A 2 -22.88 30.54 -30.27
N LYS A 3 -23.88 29.68 -30.33
CA LYS A 3 -23.98 28.49 -29.48
C LYS A 3 -22.86 27.56 -29.89
N LEU A 4 -21.81 27.49 -29.09
CA LEU A 4 -20.85 26.40 -29.14
C LEU A 4 -21.53 25.19 -28.54
N ALA A 5 -21.82 24.21 -29.38
CA ALA A 5 -22.21 22.86 -28.94
C ALA A 5 -21.01 22.21 -28.24
N PRO A 6 -21.24 21.43 -27.18
CA PRO A 6 -20.15 20.69 -26.55
C PRO A 6 -19.59 19.69 -27.57
N ILE A 7 -18.29 19.77 -27.83
CA ILE A 7 -17.52 18.85 -28.68
C ILE A 7 -17.18 17.61 -27.89
N PHE A 8 -18.17 16.80 -27.59
CA PHE A 8 -17.97 15.38 -27.23
C PHE A 8 -19.22 14.59 -27.62
N PRO A 9 -19.22 13.92 -28.78
CA PRO A 9 -20.20 12.89 -29.04
C PRO A 9 -19.74 11.58 -28.40
N PHE A 10 -20.33 11.19 -27.29
CA PHE A 10 -20.26 9.81 -26.81
C PHE A 10 -20.97 8.89 -27.82
N PRO A 11 -20.38 7.76 -28.21
CA PRO A 11 -21.08 6.80 -29.04
C PRO A 11 -22.22 6.16 -28.25
N ARG A 12 -23.45 6.55 -28.57
CA ARG A 12 -24.63 5.77 -28.23
C ARG A 12 -24.62 4.50 -29.06
N THR A 13 -24.19 3.40 -28.48
CA THR A 13 -24.72 2.06 -28.82
C THR A 13 -24.21 1.03 -27.79
N VAL A 14 -24.73 1.03 -26.61
CA VAL A 14 -24.88 -0.22 -25.87
C VAL A 14 -26.16 -0.87 -26.40
N ARG A 15 -26.03 -1.80 -27.33
CA ARG A 15 -27.11 -2.72 -27.69
C ARG A 15 -27.41 -3.56 -26.46
N THR A 16 -28.58 -3.31 -25.87
CA THR A 16 -29.23 -4.18 -24.92
C THR A 16 -29.38 -5.59 -25.51
N LEU A 17 -28.45 -6.47 -25.29
CA LEU A 17 -28.68 -7.91 -25.37
C LEU A 17 -29.29 -8.33 -24.04
N ARG A 18 -30.62 -8.22 -23.94
CA ARG A 18 -31.39 -8.94 -22.94
C ARG A 18 -31.31 -10.43 -23.27
N SER A 19 -30.32 -11.13 -22.74
CA SER A 19 -30.42 -12.57 -22.52
C SER A 19 -30.93 -12.76 -21.11
N ARG A 20 -32.19 -13.19 -21.03
CA ARG A 20 -32.83 -13.67 -19.79
C ARG A 20 -32.07 -14.91 -19.30
N LEU A 21 -31.27 -14.76 -18.27
CA LEU A 21 -30.91 -15.86 -17.39
C LEU A 21 -31.44 -15.53 -15.99
N PRO A 22 -32.14 -16.44 -15.32
CA PRO A 22 -32.71 -16.18 -14.01
C PRO A 22 -31.59 -16.37 -12.98
N PHE A 23 -30.93 -15.32 -12.61
CA PHE A 23 -30.09 -15.32 -11.41
C PHE A 23 -30.96 -14.99 -10.20
N GLY A 24 -31.47 -16.05 -9.57
CA GLY A 24 -32.06 -15.96 -8.26
C GLY A 24 -30.99 -15.74 -7.17
N PRO A 25 -31.39 -15.42 -5.94
CA PRO A 25 -30.51 -14.94 -4.85
C PRO A 25 -29.61 -16.05 -4.23
N ILE A 26 -28.92 -16.83 -5.05
CA ILE A 26 -28.11 -17.96 -4.58
C ILE A 26 -26.68 -17.53 -4.21
N LEU A 27 -26.17 -16.41 -4.74
CA LEU A 27 -24.78 -15.99 -4.53
C LEU A 27 -24.51 -15.34 -3.16
N CYS A 28 -25.52 -14.72 -2.53
CA CYS A 28 -25.37 -14.19 -1.17
C CYS A 28 -25.36 -15.28 -0.07
N ARG A 29 -25.87 -16.49 -0.37
CA ARG A 29 -25.86 -17.61 0.60
C ARG A 29 -24.53 -18.38 0.62
N SER A 30 -23.78 -18.43 -0.47
CA SER A 30 -22.55 -19.21 -0.54
C SER A 30 -21.37 -18.59 0.21
N VAL A 31 -21.31 -17.28 0.36
CA VAL A 31 -20.23 -16.60 1.10
C VAL A 31 -20.44 -16.71 2.61
N LEU A 32 -21.69 -16.78 3.07
CA LEU A 32 -22.01 -16.97 4.49
C LEU A 32 -21.83 -18.42 4.97
N TYR A 33 -21.84 -19.42 4.07
CA TYR A 33 -21.62 -20.82 4.42
C TYR A 33 -20.16 -21.28 4.41
N ALA A 34 -19.24 -20.51 3.83
CA ALA A 34 -17.82 -20.88 3.80
C ALA A 34 -17.20 -21.05 5.20
N PRO A 35 -17.45 -20.18 6.19
CA PRO A 35 -16.96 -20.38 7.55
C PRO A 35 -17.60 -21.56 8.28
N VAL A 36 -18.86 -21.89 7.95
CA VAL A 36 -19.56 -23.03 8.58
C VAL A 36 -19.06 -24.37 8.04
N LEU A 37 -18.73 -24.46 6.76
CA LEU A 37 -18.10 -25.65 6.16
C LEU A 37 -16.68 -25.88 6.69
N LEU A 38 -15.92 -24.82 6.96
CA LEU A 38 -14.57 -24.90 7.57
C LEU A 38 -14.65 -25.48 8.99
N VAL A 39 -15.62 -25.06 9.80
CA VAL A 39 -15.82 -25.59 11.16
C VAL A 39 -16.25 -27.07 11.14
N SER A 40 -17.08 -27.48 10.16
CA SER A 40 -17.52 -28.88 10.03
C SER A 40 -16.40 -29.82 9.59
N PHE A 41 -15.44 -29.34 8.78
CA PHE A 41 -14.29 -30.14 8.40
C PHE A 41 -13.28 -30.31 9.54
N ALA A 42 -13.07 -29.24 10.35
CA ALA A 42 -12.19 -29.29 11.52
C ALA A 42 -12.68 -30.29 12.57
N THR A 43 -13.99 -30.39 12.80
CA THR A 43 -14.56 -31.37 13.75
C THR A 43 -14.40 -32.83 13.32
N ALA A 44 -14.43 -33.10 12.01
CA ALA A 44 -14.22 -34.46 11.48
C ALA A 44 -12.77 -34.94 11.62
N VAL A 45 -11.77 -34.03 11.49
CA VAL A 45 -10.34 -34.36 11.63
C VAL A 45 -9.96 -34.58 13.11
N ILE A 46 -10.55 -33.82 14.04
CA ILE A 46 -10.30 -33.97 15.48
C ILE A 46 -10.84 -35.31 16.02
N ALA A 47 -11.97 -35.80 15.49
CA ALA A 47 -12.55 -37.07 15.91
C ALA A 47 -11.70 -38.31 15.53
N HIS A 48 -10.83 -38.20 14.51
CA HIS A 48 -9.94 -39.30 14.11
C HIS A 48 -8.58 -39.30 14.81
N ALA A 49 -8.17 -38.17 15.38
CA ALA A 49 -6.89 -38.05 16.09
C ALA A 49 -6.91 -38.63 17.51
N GLN A 50 -8.08 -38.92 18.08
CA GLN A 50 -8.23 -39.46 19.43
C GLN A 50 -8.21 -41.03 19.54
N ALA A 51 -8.07 -41.74 18.42
CA ALA A 51 -8.27 -43.20 18.39
C ALA A 51 -6.94 -44.05 18.31
N SER A 52 -5.79 -43.49 18.65
CA SER A 52 -4.56 -44.29 18.71
C SER A 52 -3.66 -43.88 19.86
N ASP A 53 -3.97 -44.42 21.03
CA ASP A 53 -3.03 -44.42 22.14
C ASP A 53 -2.80 -45.87 22.62
N SER A 54 -1.58 -46.31 22.64
CA SER A 54 -0.92 -47.02 23.74
C SER A 54 0.39 -47.67 23.32
N ASN A 55 1.40 -47.43 24.17
CA ASN A 55 2.67 -48.16 24.35
C ASN A 55 3.75 -48.05 23.25
N GLN A 56 4.78 -47.23 23.56
CA GLN A 56 6.16 -47.70 23.44
C GLN A 56 7.18 -46.85 24.23
N GLN A 57 8.16 -47.53 24.76
CA GLN A 57 9.26 -47.11 25.60
C GLN A 57 10.26 -46.07 24.99
N PRO A 58 11.07 -45.37 25.80
CA PRO A 58 11.91 -44.26 25.31
C PRO A 58 13.18 -44.77 24.65
N SER A 59 13.50 -44.20 23.51
CA SER A 59 14.81 -44.31 22.88
C SER A 59 15.41 -42.92 22.58
N PRO A 60 16.72 -42.82 22.32
CA PRO A 60 17.55 -41.71 22.76
C PRO A 60 17.66 -40.53 21.80
N ARG A 61 17.90 -39.37 22.41
CA ARG A 61 18.31 -38.07 21.80
C ARG A 61 17.45 -37.54 20.67
N SER A 62 16.41 -36.87 21.06
CA SER A 62 15.62 -35.99 20.18
C SER A 62 16.47 -34.82 19.70
N GLN A 63 16.55 -34.65 18.38
CA GLN A 63 16.85 -33.36 17.74
C GLN A 63 15.81 -32.32 18.20
N PRO A 64 16.16 -31.03 18.30
CA PRO A 64 15.21 -30.03 18.75
C PRO A 64 13.97 -30.05 17.85
N PRO A 65 12.76 -29.94 18.40
CA PRO A 65 11.54 -29.92 17.65
C PRO A 65 11.55 -28.77 16.67
N ILE A 66 10.97 -28.99 15.51
CA ILE A 66 10.62 -27.89 14.56
C ILE A 66 9.72 -26.96 15.36
N GLN A 67 10.13 -25.71 15.53
CA GLN A 67 9.28 -24.73 16.17
C GLN A 67 8.03 -24.56 15.30
N PRO A 68 6.83 -24.67 15.87
CA PRO A 68 5.61 -24.37 15.14
C PRO A 68 5.66 -22.93 14.64
N VAL A 69 5.10 -22.71 13.46
CA VAL A 69 5.05 -21.43 12.74
C VAL A 69 4.32 -20.34 13.54
N THR A 70 3.56 -20.72 14.56
CA THR A 70 2.89 -19.81 15.50
C THR A 70 3.50 -19.94 16.89
N THR A 71 4.61 -19.27 17.13
CA THR A 71 5.06 -19.02 18.50
C THR A 71 4.22 -17.90 19.08
N THR A 72 3.23 -18.25 19.91
CA THR A 72 2.60 -17.26 20.80
C THR A 72 3.68 -16.87 21.83
N VAL A 73 4.45 -15.83 21.52
CA VAL A 73 5.41 -15.26 22.45
C VAL A 73 4.63 -14.47 23.49
N VAL A 74 4.50 -15.01 24.69
CA VAL A 74 3.97 -14.26 25.84
C VAL A 74 5.05 -13.28 26.28
N VAL A 75 5.06 -12.07 25.68
CA VAL A 75 5.95 -10.99 26.09
C VAL A 75 5.38 -10.33 27.35
N GLN A 76 6.03 -10.51 28.48
CA GLN A 76 5.77 -9.69 29.68
C GLN A 76 6.69 -8.46 29.61
N GLY A 77 6.12 -7.31 29.30
CA GLY A 77 6.85 -6.05 29.14
C GLY A 77 7.15 -5.72 27.68
N HIS A 78 7.45 -4.44 27.40
CA HIS A 78 7.96 -4.04 26.09
C HIS A 78 9.44 -4.45 26.00
N VAL A 79 9.72 -5.39 25.12
CA VAL A 79 11.09 -5.64 24.66
C VAL A 79 11.26 -4.79 23.40
N SER A 80 12.24 -3.88 23.40
CA SER A 80 12.55 -3.11 22.21
C SER A 80 12.88 -4.04 21.03
N ASP A 81 12.33 -3.76 19.87
CA ASP A 81 12.64 -4.48 18.64
C ASP A 81 14.01 -4.07 18.06
N ASP A 82 14.68 -3.07 18.69
CA ASP A 82 15.96 -2.52 18.27
C ASP A 82 16.02 -2.09 16.79
N TYR A 83 14.86 -1.83 16.15
CA TYR A 83 14.67 -1.60 14.70
C TYR A 83 15.11 -2.79 13.82
N LEU A 84 15.32 -3.96 14.43
CA LEU A 84 15.79 -5.16 13.73
C LEU A 84 14.60 -6.03 13.29
N PRO A 85 14.32 -6.12 12.00
CA PRO A 85 13.29 -7.00 11.48
C PRO A 85 13.75 -8.46 11.57
N THR A 86 12.87 -9.34 12.07
CA THR A 86 13.24 -10.74 12.27
C THR A 86 12.69 -11.67 11.19
N GLN A 87 11.46 -11.46 10.73
CA GLN A 87 10.79 -12.38 9.80
C GLN A 87 9.76 -11.67 8.93
N LEU A 88 9.36 -12.32 7.83
CA LEU A 88 8.30 -11.91 6.92
C LEU A 88 7.00 -12.69 7.21
N SER A 89 5.87 -12.21 6.67
CA SER A 89 4.53 -12.76 6.92
C SER A 89 3.68 -12.90 5.65
N VAL A 90 4.26 -13.08 4.48
CA VAL A 90 3.52 -13.15 3.21
C VAL A 90 3.76 -14.49 2.51
N GLY A 91 2.69 -15.18 2.15
CA GLY A 91 2.69 -16.39 1.34
C GLY A 91 3.63 -17.47 1.87
N SER A 92 4.41 -18.09 1.02
CA SER A 92 5.41 -19.09 1.41
C SER A 92 6.63 -18.49 2.13
N LEU A 93 6.75 -17.17 2.22
CA LEU A 93 7.75 -16.45 3.00
C LEU A 93 7.34 -16.32 4.47
N ASP A 94 6.10 -16.70 4.82
CA ASP A 94 5.61 -16.63 6.20
C ASP A 94 6.57 -17.34 7.17
N SER A 95 6.91 -16.60 8.23
CA SER A 95 7.88 -17.00 9.25
C SER A 95 9.32 -17.25 8.76
N LEU A 96 9.64 -16.93 7.51
CA LEU A 96 11.01 -17.02 7.03
C LEU A 96 11.84 -15.85 7.60
N PRO A 97 13.00 -16.12 8.23
CA PRO A 97 13.87 -15.05 8.70
C PRO A 97 14.28 -14.12 7.54
N LEU A 98 14.12 -12.82 7.72
CA LEU A 98 14.45 -11.84 6.67
C LEU A 98 15.90 -11.98 6.19
N ALA A 99 16.83 -12.27 7.10
CA ALA A 99 18.24 -12.48 6.77
C ALA A 99 18.50 -13.65 5.81
N SER A 100 17.56 -14.62 5.69
CA SER A 100 17.69 -15.78 4.81
C SER A 100 16.70 -15.82 3.66
N ALA A 101 15.78 -14.84 3.59
CA ALA A 101 14.77 -14.76 2.54
C ALA A 101 15.41 -14.31 1.20
N PRO A 102 15.12 -14.98 0.06
CA PRO A 102 15.68 -14.63 -1.24
C PRO A 102 14.90 -13.49 -1.94
N VAL A 103 14.55 -12.44 -1.18
CA VAL A 103 13.79 -11.29 -1.65
C VAL A 103 14.31 -10.02 -0.99
N SER A 104 14.23 -8.87 -1.68
CA SER A 104 14.46 -7.58 -1.07
C SER A 104 13.23 -7.13 -0.30
N ALA A 105 13.40 -6.71 0.95
CA ALA A 105 12.34 -6.17 1.78
C ALA A 105 12.90 -5.23 2.84
N THR A 106 12.13 -4.20 3.18
CA THR A 106 12.35 -3.34 4.34
C THR A 106 11.20 -3.52 5.30
N VAL A 107 11.49 -3.66 6.58
CA VAL A 107 10.46 -3.78 7.61
C VAL A 107 10.55 -2.59 8.55
N VAL A 108 9.46 -1.83 8.62
CA VAL A 108 9.34 -0.69 9.54
C VAL A 108 8.68 -1.21 10.81
N THR A 109 9.48 -1.29 11.88
CA THR A 109 9.08 -1.89 13.15
C THR A 109 8.24 -0.93 13.99
N ARG A 110 7.59 -1.45 15.04
CA ARG A 110 6.76 -0.65 15.95
C ARG A 110 7.56 0.46 16.64
N ASP A 111 8.77 0.15 17.12
CA ASP A 111 9.59 1.15 17.80
C ASP A 111 10.02 2.29 16.86
N LEU A 112 10.35 1.96 15.60
CA LEU A 112 10.68 2.97 14.60
C LEU A 112 9.47 3.88 14.29
N MET A 113 8.27 3.28 14.10
CA MET A 113 7.03 4.05 13.91
C MET A 113 6.69 4.94 15.10
N ASN A 114 6.87 4.43 16.32
CA ASN A 114 6.62 5.20 17.55
C ASN A 114 7.57 6.38 17.68
N ASP A 115 8.86 6.19 17.40
CA ASP A 115 9.88 7.23 17.55
C ASP A 115 9.73 8.35 16.51
N GLN A 116 9.17 8.04 15.35
CA GLN A 116 8.79 9.03 14.32
C GLN A 116 7.39 9.61 14.52
N ILE A 117 6.63 9.13 15.52
CA ILE A 117 5.22 9.49 15.76
C ILE A 117 4.39 9.30 14.47
N SER A 118 4.60 8.18 13.79
CA SER A 118 3.95 7.86 12.50
C SER A 118 2.44 7.66 12.66
N ARG A 119 1.65 8.21 11.73
CA ARG A 119 0.18 8.14 11.70
C ARG A 119 -0.37 7.55 10.41
N LEU A 120 0.27 7.80 9.29
CA LEU A 120 -0.15 7.41 7.95
C LEU A 120 0.91 6.53 7.29
N LEU A 121 0.52 5.86 6.21
CA LEU A 121 1.45 5.07 5.40
C LEU A 121 2.59 5.93 4.83
N SER A 122 2.34 7.20 4.49
CA SER A 122 3.37 8.16 4.07
C SER A 122 4.49 8.32 5.10
N ASP A 123 4.17 8.28 6.41
CA ASP A 123 5.17 8.31 7.47
C ASP A 123 6.00 7.03 7.55
N VAL A 124 5.46 5.91 7.07
CA VAL A 124 6.15 4.60 7.06
C VAL A 124 7.06 4.46 5.85
N VAL A 125 6.54 4.73 4.64
CA VAL A 125 7.28 4.51 3.39
C VAL A 125 8.48 5.44 3.22
N LYS A 126 8.51 6.59 3.91
CA LYS A 126 9.69 7.47 3.93
C LYS A 126 10.97 6.80 4.46
N ASN A 127 10.85 5.63 5.12
CA ASN A 127 11.99 4.85 5.62
C ASN A 127 12.62 3.93 4.54
N ASP A 128 12.03 3.83 3.35
CA ASP A 128 12.60 3.07 2.24
C ASP A 128 12.89 3.95 1.02
N ALA A 129 14.12 3.91 0.57
CA ALA A 129 14.58 4.73 -0.55
C ALA A 129 14.05 4.27 -1.92
N SER A 130 13.57 3.03 -2.06
CA SER A 130 12.98 2.53 -3.32
C SER A 130 11.48 2.75 -3.43
N ILE A 131 10.85 3.31 -2.36
CA ILE A 131 9.41 3.58 -2.32
C ILE A 131 9.17 5.09 -2.30
N GLY A 132 8.21 5.56 -3.06
CA GLY A 132 7.80 6.96 -3.15
C GLY A 132 6.30 7.14 -3.10
N GLU A 133 5.84 8.35 -2.83
CA GLU A 133 4.46 8.75 -3.07
C GLU A 133 4.27 8.97 -4.57
N ASP A 134 3.16 8.51 -5.10
CA ASP A 134 2.77 8.73 -6.48
C ASP A 134 1.62 9.74 -6.58
N TYR A 135 0.61 9.55 -5.75
CA TYR A 135 -0.45 10.51 -5.49
C TYR A 135 -0.91 10.33 -4.05
N ALA A 136 -0.49 11.21 -3.16
CA ALA A 136 -0.84 11.14 -1.74
C ALA A 136 -1.25 12.54 -1.23
N PRO A 137 -2.42 13.04 -1.65
CA PRO A 137 -2.94 14.34 -1.22
C PRO A 137 -3.36 14.29 0.25
N VAL A 138 -3.36 15.47 0.88
CA VAL A 138 -3.93 15.61 2.23
C VAL A 138 -5.43 15.33 2.18
N GLY A 139 -5.95 14.55 3.11
CA GLY A 139 -7.38 14.30 3.27
C GLY A 139 -7.97 13.23 2.36
N TYR A 140 -7.14 12.54 1.59
CA TYR A 140 -7.54 11.45 0.72
C TYR A 140 -6.73 10.19 1.00
N TYR A 141 -7.00 9.06 0.35
CA TYR A 141 -6.10 7.92 0.36
C TYR A 141 -4.88 8.21 -0.54
N GLY A 142 -3.80 7.48 -0.34
CA GLY A 142 -2.57 7.70 -1.08
C GLY A 142 -2.18 6.55 -1.98
N ASP A 143 -1.67 6.88 -3.17
CA ASP A 143 -0.98 5.98 -4.06
C ASP A 143 0.52 6.07 -3.87
N TYR A 144 1.17 4.94 -3.98
CA TYR A 144 2.60 4.79 -3.77
C TYR A 144 3.23 4.04 -4.94
N GLN A 145 4.52 4.24 -5.12
CA GLN A 145 5.30 3.47 -6.08
C GLN A 145 6.43 2.72 -5.40
N ILE A 146 6.72 1.51 -5.86
CA ILE A 146 7.87 0.69 -5.45
C ILE A 146 8.75 0.46 -6.66
N ARG A 147 10.05 0.81 -6.57
CA ARG A 147 11.02 0.70 -7.67
C ARG A 147 10.58 1.45 -8.96
N GLY A 148 9.76 2.51 -8.80
CA GLY A 148 9.20 3.30 -9.90
C GLY A 148 7.92 2.73 -10.52
N PHE A 149 7.38 1.62 -10.04
CA PHE A 149 6.07 1.11 -10.43
C PHE A 149 5.01 1.52 -9.43
N THR A 150 3.92 2.10 -9.88
CA THR A 150 2.76 2.43 -9.05
C THR A 150 2.15 1.15 -8.45
N ILE A 151 1.78 1.20 -7.18
CA ILE A 151 1.08 0.12 -6.49
C ILE A 151 -0.39 0.16 -6.93
N ASP A 152 -0.90 -0.95 -7.40
CA ASP A 152 -2.33 -1.12 -7.61
C ASP A 152 -3.04 -1.23 -6.25
N LEU A 153 -3.98 -0.34 -5.97
CA LEU A 153 -4.69 -0.29 -4.69
C LEU A 153 -5.57 -1.53 -4.44
N ALA A 154 -5.97 -2.22 -5.48
CA ALA A 154 -6.77 -3.44 -5.36
C ALA A 154 -5.97 -4.66 -4.85
N THR A 155 -4.66 -4.69 -5.10
CA THR A 155 -3.86 -5.92 -4.87
C THR A 155 -2.51 -5.66 -4.19
N GLY A 156 -2.10 -4.40 -4.08
CA GLY A 156 -0.79 -4.02 -3.55
C GLY A 156 -0.74 -3.78 -2.05
N LEU A 157 -1.90 -3.70 -1.37
CA LEU A 157 -1.98 -3.53 0.08
C LEU A 157 -2.55 -4.77 0.75
N GLN A 158 -1.93 -5.22 1.84
CA GLN A 158 -2.32 -6.43 2.57
C GLN A 158 -2.30 -6.21 4.09
N ILE A 159 -3.17 -6.94 4.80
CA ILE A 159 -3.09 -7.11 6.25
C ILE A 159 -2.87 -8.60 6.55
N ASN A 160 -1.79 -8.93 7.28
CA ASN A 160 -1.40 -10.31 7.60
C ASN A 160 -1.30 -11.22 6.36
N GLY A 161 -0.79 -10.69 5.24
CA GLY A 161 -0.64 -11.42 3.98
C GLY A 161 -1.92 -11.57 3.15
N MET A 162 -3.02 -10.94 3.54
CA MET A 162 -4.32 -11.00 2.84
C MET A 162 -4.67 -9.65 2.23
N PRO A 163 -5.08 -9.58 0.95
CA PRO A 163 -5.45 -8.33 0.27
C PRO A 163 -6.58 -7.59 0.99
N ILE A 164 -6.54 -6.26 0.88
CA ILE A 164 -7.57 -5.36 1.37
C ILE A 164 -7.94 -4.35 0.27
N ALA A 165 -9.14 -3.82 0.34
CA ALA A 165 -9.52 -2.66 -0.47
C ALA A 165 -8.59 -1.48 -0.12
N GLY A 166 -7.80 -1.04 -1.09
CA GLY A 166 -6.68 -0.12 -0.85
C GLY A 166 -7.07 1.35 -0.82
N GLU A 167 -8.29 1.69 -1.23
CA GLU A 167 -8.80 3.06 -1.20
C GLU A 167 -9.27 3.42 0.22
N GLN A 168 -8.33 3.34 1.16
CA GLN A 168 -8.50 3.69 2.57
C GLN A 168 -7.14 4.05 3.20
N ASP A 169 -7.17 4.83 4.27
CA ASP A 169 -6.02 4.98 5.16
C ASP A 169 -6.04 3.85 6.21
N VAL A 170 -5.11 2.92 6.13
CA VAL A 170 -5.02 1.82 7.10
C VAL A 170 -4.49 2.33 8.44
N PRO A 171 -5.23 2.16 9.56
CA PRO A 171 -4.76 2.62 10.86
C PRO A 171 -3.51 1.88 11.32
N LEU A 172 -2.56 2.61 11.92
CA LEU A 172 -1.30 2.05 12.42
C LEU A 172 -1.35 1.64 13.89
N GLU A 173 -2.41 1.94 14.61
CA GLU A 173 -2.55 1.73 16.05
C GLU A 173 -2.45 0.26 16.45
N ASN A 174 -2.99 -0.64 15.66
CA ASN A 174 -2.95 -2.08 15.87
C ASN A 174 -1.87 -2.81 15.06
N LYS A 175 -0.97 -2.10 14.39
CA LYS A 175 0.09 -2.73 13.59
C LYS A 175 1.37 -2.90 14.43
N GLU A 176 1.94 -4.10 14.41
CA GLU A 176 3.23 -4.42 15.02
C GLU A 176 4.38 -3.97 14.13
N ARG A 177 4.22 -4.10 12.83
CA ARG A 177 5.17 -3.68 11.81
C ARG A 177 4.50 -3.51 10.46
N VAL A 178 5.20 -2.85 9.54
CA VAL A 178 4.82 -2.79 8.12
C VAL A 178 5.97 -3.35 7.29
N GLU A 179 5.66 -4.31 6.44
CA GLU A 179 6.60 -5.00 5.56
C GLU A 179 6.48 -4.40 4.15
N LEU A 180 7.56 -3.82 3.66
CA LEU A 180 7.68 -3.23 2.34
C LEU A 180 8.40 -4.25 1.45
N LEU A 181 7.64 -5.03 0.70
CA LEU A 181 8.12 -6.19 -0.07
C LEU A 181 8.31 -5.78 -1.53
N LYS A 182 9.53 -5.90 -2.02
CA LYS A 182 9.93 -5.39 -3.34
C LYS A 182 10.07 -6.53 -4.35
N GLY A 183 9.45 -6.36 -5.53
CA GLY A 183 9.52 -7.34 -6.61
C GLY A 183 9.06 -8.74 -6.22
N ILE A 184 8.06 -8.83 -5.35
CA ILE A 184 7.57 -10.12 -4.87
C ILE A 184 6.90 -10.91 -5.99
N ALA A 185 7.14 -12.21 -6.00
CA ALA A 185 6.62 -13.07 -7.05
C ALA A 185 5.11 -13.27 -6.93
N GLY A 186 4.43 -13.36 -8.07
CA GLY A 186 3.01 -13.73 -8.12
C GLY A 186 2.69 -15.10 -7.50
N VAL A 187 3.70 -15.97 -7.31
CA VAL A 187 3.52 -17.21 -6.58
C VAL A 187 3.16 -16.99 -5.11
N GLU A 188 3.66 -15.93 -4.49
CA GLU A 188 3.45 -15.62 -3.08
C GLU A 188 2.08 -14.97 -2.82
N SER A 189 1.67 -14.03 -3.68
CA SER A 189 0.46 -13.23 -3.47
C SER A 189 -0.62 -13.40 -4.55
N GLY A 190 -0.34 -14.10 -5.64
CA GLY A 190 -1.25 -14.19 -6.79
C GLY A 190 -1.12 -12.98 -7.71
N ILE A 191 -2.23 -12.32 -8.01
CA ILE A 191 -2.22 -11.03 -8.67
C ILE A 191 -1.67 -10.00 -7.69
N THR A 192 -0.73 -9.19 -8.13
CA THR A 192 -0.09 -8.14 -7.32
C THR A 192 0.43 -7.03 -8.24
N THR A 193 1.14 -6.07 -7.69
CA THR A 193 1.70 -4.97 -8.48
C THR A 193 3.10 -5.28 -9.00
N ALA A 194 3.49 -4.63 -10.09
CA ALA A 194 4.79 -4.82 -10.71
C ALA A 194 5.95 -4.57 -9.73
N GLY A 195 5.88 -3.50 -8.93
CA GLY A 195 6.94 -3.10 -7.99
C GLY A 195 7.03 -3.96 -6.74
N GLY A 196 5.91 -4.54 -6.29
CA GLY A 196 5.82 -5.28 -5.04
C GLY A 196 4.53 -4.99 -4.28
N LEU A 197 4.54 -5.18 -2.95
CA LEU A 197 3.38 -4.92 -2.10
C LEU A 197 3.79 -4.42 -0.71
N ILE A 198 2.82 -3.85 -0.01
CA ILE A 198 2.94 -3.40 1.38
C ILE A 198 2.03 -4.25 2.26
N ASN A 199 2.62 -4.92 3.25
CA ASN A 199 1.89 -5.80 4.18
C ASN A 199 1.92 -5.24 5.60
N TYR A 200 0.77 -4.99 6.17
CA TYR A 200 0.59 -4.59 7.56
C TYR A 200 0.44 -5.82 8.44
N VAL A 201 1.27 -5.95 9.45
CA VAL A 201 1.20 -7.07 10.41
C VAL A 201 0.59 -6.58 11.71
N THR A 202 -0.49 -7.23 12.15
CA THR A 202 -1.23 -6.84 13.34
C THR A 202 -0.54 -7.27 14.63
N LYS A 203 -0.74 -6.48 15.69
CA LYS A 203 -0.33 -6.81 17.05
C LYS A 203 -1.13 -8.00 17.57
N ARG A 204 -0.45 -9.02 18.10
CA ARG A 204 -1.12 -10.16 18.71
C ARG A 204 -1.43 -9.93 20.20
N PRO A 205 -2.43 -10.67 20.76
CA PRO A 205 -2.78 -10.60 22.17
C PRO A 205 -1.59 -10.80 23.11
N ALA A 206 -1.43 -9.85 24.05
CA ALA A 206 -0.40 -9.83 25.08
C ALA A 206 -0.93 -9.17 26.35
N LEU A 207 -0.19 -9.27 27.46
CA LEU A 207 -0.49 -8.48 28.65
C LEU A 207 0.00 -7.03 28.44
N VAL A 208 -0.88 -6.16 27.99
CA VAL A 208 -0.57 -4.77 27.71
C VAL A 208 -1.71 -3.84 28.18
N LYS A 209 -1.33 -2.70 28.71
CA LYS A 209 -2.26 -1.61 29.04
C LYS A 209 -1.49 -0.30 28.83
N THR A 210 -1.72 0.33 27.68
CA THR A 210 -1.01 1.55 27.29
C THR A 210 -2.03 2.60 26.84
N VAL A 211 -1.77 3.83 27.18
CA VAL A 211 -2.47 5.03 26.68
C VAL A 211 -1.43 5.93 26.03
N ASP A 212 -1.73 6.38 24.83
CA ASP A 212 -0.94 7.32 24.06
C ASP A 212 -1.72 8.60 23.85
N MET A 213 -1.07 9.75 23.99
CA MET A 213 -1.60 11.07 23.64
C MET A 213 -0.58 11.79 22.78
N ALA A 214 -1.07 12.51 21.78
CA ALA A 214 -0.19 13.31 20.93
C ALA A 214 -0.88 14.61 20.48
N THR A 215 -0.06 15.56 20.12
CA THR A 215 -0.48 16.82 19.51
C THR A 215 0.61 17.30 18.55
N ASP A 216 0.28 18.26 17.72
CA ASP A 216 1.25 18.99 16.91
C ASP A 216 1.12 20.51 17.12
N HIS A 217 2.01 21.27 16.52
CA HIS A 217 2.01 22.73 16.64
C HIS A 217 0.84 23.41 15.91
N ARG A 218 0.01 22.66 15.17
CA ARG A 218 -1.21 23.14 14.49
C ARG A 218 -2.48 22.86 15.28
N GLY A 219 -2.38 22.09 16.36
CA GLY A 219 -3.50 21.82 17.24
C GLY A 219 -4.18 20.47 17.00
N THR A 220 -3.60 19.56 16.22
CA THR A 220 -4.04 18.17 16.17
C THR A 220 -4.11 17.60 17.57
N ALA A 221 -5.21 16.95 17.92
CA ALA A 221 -5.40 16.27 19.21
C ALA A 221 -5.65 14.79 18.98
N TYR A 222 -4.77 13.95 19.52
CA TYR A 222 -4.81 12.51 19.36
C TYR A 222 -4.77 11.81 20.72
N ALA A 223 -5.61 10.77 20.86
CA ALA A 223 -5.57 9.85 21.99
C ALA A 223 -5.83 8.42 21.52
N ALA A 224 -5.06 7.46 22.07
CA ALA A 224 -5.23 6.04 21.79
C ALA A 224 -5.04 5.18 23.04
N ALA A 225 -5.64 3.98 23.03
CA ALA A 225 -5.47 2.96 24.05
C ALA A 225 -5.15 1.61 23.39
N ASP A 226 -4.20 0.89 23.98
CA ASP A 226 -3.82 -0.47 23.62
C ASP A 226 -3.99 -1.38 24.84
N LEU A 227 -4.98 -2.25 24.80
CA LEU A 227 -5.42 -3.06 25.94
C LEU A 227 -5.40 -4.54 25.56
N GLY A 228 -4.61 -5.33 26.25
CA GLY A 228 -4.50 -6.76 26.00
C GLY A 228 -4.55 -7.61 27.26
N ARG A 229 -5.17 -8.78 27.17
CA ARG A 229 -5.28 -9.73 28.26
C ARG A 229 -5.27 -11.17 27.76
N LEU A 230 -4.68 -12.04 28.56
CA LEU A 230 -4.66 -13.47 28.37
C LEU A 230 -5.53 -14.16 29.42
N PHE A 231 -6.30 -15.16 29.03
CA PHE A 231 -7.28 -15.86 29.84
C PHE A 231 -6.98 -17.38 29.87
N GLY A 232 -7.52 -18.05 30.88
CA GLY A 232 -7.32 -19.48 31.14
C GLY A 232 -6.04 -19.77 31.93
N SER A 233 -5.97 -20.94 32.57
CA SER A 233 -4.84 -21.35 33.41
C SER A 233 -3.54 -21.50 32.63
N ALA A 234 -3.62 -21.91 31.36
CA ALA A 234 -2.50 -22.01 30.42
C ALA A 234 -2.39 -20.78 29.50
N LYS A 235 -3.12 -19.69 29.77
CA LYS A 235 -3.17 -18.48 28.92
C LYS A 235 -3.55 -18.80 27.46
N GLN A 236 -4.41 -19.79 27.26
CA GLN A 236 -4.75 -20.33 25.96
C GLN A 236 -5.66 -19.43 25.13
N PHE A 237 -6.34 -18.44 25.74
CA PHE A 237 -7.15 -17.46 25.03
C PHE A 237 -6.65 -16.05 25.29
N GLY A 238 -6.39 -15.28 24.24
CA GLY A 238 -5.93 -13.92 24.29
C GLY A 238 -6.86 -12.98 23.57
N VAL A 239 -6.98 -11.75 24.07
CA VAL A 239 -7.71 -10.66 23.45
C VAL A 239 -6.85 -9.40 23.50
N ARG A 240 -6.81 -8.61 22.41
CA ARG A 240 -6.20 -7.29 22.36
C ARG A 240 -7.10 -6.32 21.61
N ALA A 241 -7.37 -5.18 22.20
CA ALA A 241 -8.15 -4.10 21.59
C ALA A 241 -7.27 -2.86 21.47
N ASN A 242 -7.35 -2.19 20.32
CA ASN A 242 -6.79 -0.86 20.13
C ASN A 242 -7.92 0.09 19.74
N MET A 243 -7.93 1.28 20.33
CA MET A 243 -8.89 2.33 20.05
C MET A 243 -8.15 3.64 19.89
N ALA A 244 -8.57 4.48 18.96
CA ALA A 244 -8.00 5.82 18.81
C ALA A 244 -9.06 6.81 18.32
N GLY A 245 -8.84 8.08 18.70
CA GLY A 245 -9.57 9.23 18.19
C GLY A 245 -8.60 10.36 17.90
N GLU A 246 -8.82 11.06 16.79
CA GLU A 246 -7.96 12.15 16.35
C GLU A 246 -8.80 13.30 15.77
N ALA A 247 -8.60 14.52 16.30
CA ALA A 247 -9.01 15.75 15.64
C ALA A 247 -7.83 16.21 14.79
N ILE A 248 -8.00 16.18 13.47
CA ILE A 248 -6.93 16.39 12.49
C ILE A 248 -6.85 17.89 12.13
N HIS A 249 -5.68 18.49 12.32
CA HIS A 249 -5.36 19.84 11.84
C HIS A 249 -4.15 19.74 10.92
N THR A 250 -4.38 19.85 9.61
CA THR A 250 -3.33 19.69 8.61
C THR A 250 -2.52 20.98 8.41
N TYR A 251 -1.46 20.91 7.61
CA TYR A 251 -0.72 22.10 7.22
C TYR A 251 -1.40 22.88 6.09
N VAL A 252 -2.45 22.32 5.47
CA VAL A 252 -3.24 23.00 4.45
C VAL A 252 -4.43 23.68 5.13
N GLU A 253 -4.61 24.95 4.87
CA GLU A 253 -5.71 25.74 5.43
C GLU A 253 -7.07 25.15 5.00
N SER A 254 -7.98 25.05 5.95
CA SER A 254 -9.33 24.49 5.77
C SER A 254 -9.40 22.97 5.48
N ALA A 255 -8.27 22.26 5.37
CA ALA A 255 -8.23 20.82 5.18
C ALA A 255 -8.17 20.06 6.52
N ASN A 256 -9.10 20.37 7.42
CA ASN A 256 -9.19 19.76 8.74
C ASN A 256 -10.21 18.62 8.75
N GLY A 257 -10.09 17.72 9.73
CA GLY A 257 -10.98 16.58 9.84
C GLY A 257 -10.95 15.92 11.21
N TRP A 258 -11.45 14.70 11.26
CA TRP A 258 -11.34 13.83 12.42
C TRP A 258 -11.41 12.36 11.99
N ARG A 259 -10.86 11.48 12.82
CA ARG A 259 -11.01 10.03 12.64
C ARG A 259 -11.20 9.31 13.96
N GLY A 260 -11.88 8.16 13.87
CA GLY A 260 -12.07 7.21 14.96
C GLY A 260 -11.70 5.80 14.52
N VAL A 261 -11.00 5.06 15.37
CA VAL A 261 -10.51 3.70 15.11
C VAL A 261 -10.91 2.77 16.24
N GLY A 262 -11.36 1.57 15.88
CA GLY A 262 -11.60 0.48 16.82
C GLY A 262 -11.14 -0.85 16.24
N THR A 263 -10.32 -1.61 16.99
CA THR A 263 -9.79 -2.89 16.52
C THR A 263 -9.85 -3.97 17.60
N LEU A 264 -9.94 -5.21 17.18
CA LEU A 264 -9.96 -6.37 18.06
C LEU A 264 -9.14 -7.52 17.44
N ALA A 265 -8.16 -8.03 18.17
CA ALA A 265 -7.44 -9.24 17.82
C ALA A 265 -7.67 -10.32 18.89
N THR A 266 -7.90 -11.57 18.46
CA THR A 266 -8.01 -12.71 19.36
C THR A 266 -7.12 -13.87 18.92
N ASP A 267 -6.52 -14.55 19.89
CA ASP A 267 -5.78 -15.79 19.70
C ASP A 267 -6.37 -16.85 20.62
N TRP A 268 -6.71 -17.98 20.06
CA TRP A 268 -7.21 -19.12 20.83
C TRP A 268 -6.39 -20.38 20.50
N LYS A 269 -5.55 -20.77 21.41
CA LYS A 269 -4.91 -22.08 21.40
C LYS A 269 -5.96 -23.12 21.84
N ILE A 270 -6.68 -23.68 20.87
CA ILE A 270 -7.75 -24.67 21.08
C ILE A 270 -7.18 -25.95 21.67
N SER A 271 -6.00 -26.36 21.18
CA SER A 271 -5.25 -27.51 21.63
C SER A 271 -3.76 -27.30 21.36
N ASP A 272 -2.92 -28.29 21.67
CA ASP A 272 -1.48 -28.22 21.35
C ASP A 272 -1.20 -28.27 19.84
N VAL A 273 -2.17 -28.69 19.04
CA VAL A 273 -2.04 -28.82 17.57
C VAL A 273 -2.95 -27.86 16.80
N ALA A 274 -3.76 -27.04 17.48
CA ALA A 274 -4.72 -26.15 16.82
C ALA A 274 -4.73 -24.77 17.45
N THR A 275 -4.48 -23.75 16.65
CA THR A 275 -4.55 -22.34 17.05
C THR A 275 -5.47 -21.59 16.09
N TRP A 276 -6.37 -20.79 16.64
CA TRP A 276 -7.28 -19.94 15.89
C TRP A 276 -7.00 -18.48 16.20
N THR A 277 -6.78 -17.68 15.15
CA THR A 277 -6.55 -16.24 15.25
C THR A 277 -7.63 -15.48 14.49
N THR A 278 -8.05 -14.33 15.02
CA THR A 278 -8.97 -13.42 14.33
C THR A 278 -8.52 -11.98 14.50
N ASP A 279 -8.82 -11.18 13.50
CA ASP A 279 -8.61 -9.75 13.51
C ASP A 279 -9.85 -9.03 12.98
N PHE A 280 -10.19 -7.92 13.61
CA PHE A 280 -11.23 -7.00 13.18
C PHE A 280 -10.73 -5.58 13.34
N GLU A 281 -11.00 -4.75 12.35
CA GLU A 281 -10.62 -3.34 12.31
C GLU A 281 -11.74 -2.52 11.68
N TYR A 282 -12.10 -1.43 12.32
CA TYR A 282 -13.01 -0.42 11.80
C TYR A 282 -12.40 0.96 11.95
N GLN A 283 -12.47 1.75 10.89
CA GLN A 283 -12.11 3.17 10.90
C GLN A 283 -13.21 3.99 10.23
N HIS A 284 -13.54 5.11 10.85
CA HIS A 284 -14.28 6.20 10.26
C HIS A 284 -13.38 7.43 10.18
N LYS A 285 -13.29 8.05 9.00
CA LYS A 285 -12.52 9.26 8.77
C LYS A 285 -13.37 10.26 8.00
N ARG A 286 -13.28 11.51 8.40
CA ARG A 286 -13.90 12.64 7.72
C ARG A 286 -12.89 13.77 7.61
N GLU A 287 -12.48 14.12 6.38
CA GLU A 287 -11.45 15.13 6.14
C GLU A 287 -11.64 15.76 4.76
N ARG A 288 -11.31 17.05 4.60
CA ARG A 288 -11.30 17.68 3.28
C ARG A 288 -10.06 17.26 2.49
N SER A 289 -10.27 16.85 1.26
CA SER A 289 -9.18 16.51 0.32
C SER A 289 -8.61 17.76 -0.33
N VAL A 290 -7.31 17.74 -0.56
CA VAL A 290 -6.54 18.83 -1.19
C VAL A 290 -5.98 18.34 -2.50
N ALA A 291 -6.53 18.81 -3.62
CA ALA A 291 -5.99 18.48 -4.94
C ALA A 291 -4.62 19.12 -5.18
N GLY A 292 -3.86 18.53 -6.08
CA GLY A 292 -2.54 19.04 -6.50
C GLY A 292 -2.62 20.22 -7.46
N TYR A 293 -1.45 20.71 -7.83
CA TYR A 293 -1.27 21.68 -8.92
C TYR A 293 -1.10 20.93 -10.25
N GLN A 294 -1.35 21.62 -11.37
CA GLN A 294 -0.94 21.14 -12.68
C GLN A 294 0.23 21.95 -13.25
N LEU A 295 0.88 21.41 -14.29
CA LEU A 295 1.87 22.16 -15.06
C LEU A 295 1.21 23.36 -15.72
N LEU A 296 1.92 24.48 -15.80
CA LEU A 296 1.47 25.69 -16.50
C LEU A 296 1.66 25.51 -18.01
N GLY A 297 0.58 25.50 -18.75
CA GLY A 297 0.57 25.23 -20.20
C GLY A 297 1.04 23.83 -20.57
N GLY A 298 1.26 22.95 -19.60
CA GLY A 298 1.85 21.63 -19.80
C GLY A 298 3.39 21.61 -19.80
N ASP A 299 4.04 22.77 -19.80
CA ASP A 299 5.49 22.92 -20.04
C ASP A 299 6.27 23.45 -18.86
N TYR A 300 5.61 23.99 -17.83
CA TYR A 300 6.32 24.64 -16.71
C TYR A 300 5.77 24.19 -15.34
N VAL A 301 6.68 23.95 -14.41
CA VAL A 301 6.34 23.75 -13.00
C VAL A 301 6.11 25.12 -12.34
N PRO A 302 5.01 25.33 -11.57
CA PRO A 302 4.83 26.57 -10.82
C PRO A 302 6.00 26.86 -9.88
N SER A 303 6.39 28.14 -9.76
CA SER A 303 7.54 28.53 -8.94
C SER A 303 7.27 28.33 -7.44
N LEU A 304 8.17 27.61 -6.74
CA LEU A 304 8.09 27.40 -5.28
C LEU A 304 8.13 28.71 -4.46
N ASP A 305 8.60 29.81 -5.02
CA ASP A 305 8.59 31.11 -4.35
C ASP A 305 7.20 31.77 -4.35
N GLN A 306 6.33 31.34 -5.26
CA GLN A 306 5.01 31.93 -5.48
C GLN A 306 3.84 31.07 -5.00
N VAL A 307 4.09 29.78 -4.71
CA VAL A 307 3.08 28.84 -4.21
C VAL A 307 3.41 28.37 -2.80
N TYR A 308 2.40 28.11 -1.99
CA TYR A 308 2.56 27.80 -0.57
C TYR A 308 1.92 26.46 -0.23
N PRO A 309 2.61 25.60 0.55
CA PRO A 309 2.04 24.31 0.99
C PRO A 309 0.73 24.43 1.77
N SER A 310 0.48 25.56 2.42
CA SER A 310 -0.75 25.82 3.19
C SER A 310 -1.96 26.14 2.32
N THR A 311 -1.78 26.39 1.02
CA THR A 311 -2.86 26.82 0.14
C THR A 311 -3.69 25.62 -0.34
N MET A 312 -5.00 25.68 -0.18
CA MET A 312 -5.96 24.77 -0.78
C MET A 312 -6.56 25.47 -2.00
N LEU A 313 -6.17 25.04 -3.21
CA LEU A 313 -6.71 25.60 -4.45
C LEU A 313 -8.21 25.32 -4.57
N GLY A 314 -8.97 26.31 -5.04
CA GLY A 314 -10.42 26.18 -5.23
C GLY A 314 -11.23 26.06 -3.94
N ASN A 315 -10.64 26.36 -2.76
CA ASN A 315 -11.36 26.24 -1.48
C ASN A 315 -12.62 27.11 -1.45
N GLN A 316 -13.77 26.48 -1.22
CA GLN A 316 -15.05 27.15 -1.08
C GLN A 316 -15.62 27.00 0.33
N PRO A 317 -16.31 28.02 0.89
CA PRO A 317 -16.87 27.96 2.25
C PRO A 317 -17.87 26.82 2.45
N TRP A 318 -18.53 26.39 1.40
CA TRP A 318 -19.55 25.34 1.39
C TRP A 318 -19.00 23.94 0.98
N SER A 319 -17.72 23.83 0.66
CA SER A 319 -17.13 22.54 0.26
C SER A 319 -17.25 21.50 1.39
N LYS A 320 -17.51 20.24 1.00
CA LYS A 320 -17.74 19.14 1.92
C LYS A 320 -16.45 18.34 2.13
N PRO A 321 -16.29 17.68 3.28
CA PRO A 321 -15.23 16.71 3.47
C PRO A 321 -15.56 15.39 2.80
N ASN A 322 -14.53 14.64 2.42
CA ASN A 322 -14.65 13.23 2.12
C ASN A 322 -14.95 12.44 3.39
N ILE A 323 -15.71 11.36 3.24
CA ILE A 323 -16.02 10.45 4.34
C ILE A 323 -15.58 9.05 3.92
N PHE A 324 -14.80 8.39 4.77
CA PHE A 324 -14.31 7.04 4.58
C PHE A 324 -14.77 6.17 5.74
N ASP A 325 -15.44 5.08 5.42
CA ASP A 325 -15.77 4.00 6.35
C ASP A 325 -15.08 2.72 5.88
N ALA A 326 -14.13 2.21 6.68
CA ALA A 326 -13.37 1.02 6.33
C ALA A 326 -13.54 -0.08 7.37
N ILE A 327 -13.76 -1.30 6.91
CA ILE A 327 -13.80 -2.51 7.72
C ILE A 327 -12.81 -3.51 7.15
N ASN A 328 -11.89 -3.99 7.98
CA ASN A 328 -10.99 -5.08 7.65
C ASN A 328 -11.16 -6.19 8.68
N SER A 329 -11.40 -7.41 8.22
CA SER A 329 -11.51 -8.57 9.10
C SER A 329 -10.81 -9.78 8.49
N SER A 330 -10.20 -10.59 9.35
CA SER A 330 -9.57 -11.84 8.94
C SER A 330 -9.68 -12.90 10.02
N SER A 331 -9.57 -14.15 9.59
CA SER A 331 -9.58 -15.32 10.47
C SER A 331 -8.67 -16.39 9.90
N ARG A 332 -7.85 -17.01 10.77
CA ARG A 332 -6.93 -18.08 10.38
C ARG A 332 -6.95 -19.18 11.42
N LEU A 333 -7.06 -20.41 10.95
CA LEU A 333 -6.95 -21.63 11.74
C LEU A 333 -5.70 -22.39 11.32
N ASP A 334 -4.74 -22.53 12.22
CA ASP A 334 -3.49 -23.24 12.05
C ASP A 334 -3.59 -24.62 12.73
N LEU A 335 -3.17 -25.67 12.03
CA LEU A 335 -3.22 -27.07 12.46
C LEU A 335 -1.87 -27.75 12.25
N ASP A 336 -1.23 -28.16 13.32
CA ASP A 336 -0.05 -29.02 13.31
C ASP A 336 -0.50 -30.49 13.19
N VAL A 337 -0.77 -30.95 11.96
CA VAL A 337 -1.31 -32.29 11.68
C VAL A 337 -0.33 -33.39 12.12
N THR A 338 0.95 -33.16 11.92
CA THR A 338 2.06 -33.98 12.43
C THR A 338 3.26 -33.06 12.72
N PRO A 339 4.32 -33.51 13.41
CA PRO A 339 5.52 -32.71 13.60
C PRO A 339 6.21 -32.25 12.30
N MET A 340 5.82 -32.80 11.15
CA MET A 340 6.40 -32.49 9.84
C MET A 340 5.40 -31.82 8.89
N TRP A 341 4.12 -31.78 9.24
CA TRP A 341 3.07 -31.23 8.38
C TRP A 341 2.20 -30.25 9.16
N HIS A 342 2.14 -29.06 8.62
CA HIS A 342 1.31 -27.97 9.09
C HIS A 342 0.31 -27.59 7.99
N VAL A 343 -0.93 -27.30 8.36
CA VAL A 343 -2.00 -26.86 7.45
C VAL A 343 -2.66 -25.63 8.06
N TYR A 344 -2.93 -24.62 7.24
CA TYR A 344 -3.78 -23.53 7.68
C TYR A 344 -4.92 -23.26 6.70
N PHE A 345 -5.99 -22.74 7.26
CA PHE A 345 -7.13 -22.18 6.54
C PHE A 345 -7.27 -20.72 6.96
N ALA A 346 -7.34 -19.84 5.97
CA ALA A 346 -7.47 -18.42 6.23
C ALA A 346 -8.54 -17.80 5.35
N GLY A 347 -9.16 -16.73 5.85
CA GLY A 347 -10.11 -15.93 5.09
C GLY A 347 -10.10 -14.50 5.55
N SER A 348 -10.32 -13.58 4.62
CA SER A 348 -10.44 -12.15 4.89
C SER A 348 -11.63 -11.54 4.17
N TYR A 349 -12.09 -10.45 4.74
CA TYR A 349 -13.07 -9.55 4.16
C TYR A 349 -12.66 -8.12 4.45
N SER A 350 -12.52 -7.32 3.41
CA SER A 350 -12.25 -5.89 3.48
C SER A 350 -13.33 -5.12 2.75
N HIS A 351 -13.72 -3.99 3.30
CA HIS A 351 -14.76 -3.12 2.74
C HIS A 351 -14.36 -1.67 2.96
N SER A 352 -14.34 -0.88 1.90
CA SER A 352 -14.21 0.57 1.94
C SER A 352 -15.44 1.22 1.32
N LEU A 353 -16.07 2.13 2.07
CA LEU A 353 -17.18 2.96 1.60
C LEU A 353 -16.73 4.41 1.62
N ILE A 354 -16.91 5.10 0.50
CA ILE A 354 -16.41 6.46 0.29
C ILE A 354 -17.56 7.35 -0.16
N ASP A 355 -17.78 8.45 0.59
CA ASP A 355 -18.51 9.60 0.07
C ASP A 355 -17.47 10.60 -0.43
N ASP A 356 -17.20 10.59 -1.74
CA ASP A 356 -16.22 11.47 -2.34
C ASP A 356 -16.80 12.86 -2.61
N ASN A 357 -16.17 13.87 -2.01
CA ASN A 357 -16.57 15.28 -2.10
C ASN A 357 -15.32 16.12 -2.27
N VAL A 358 -14.90 16.35 -3.50
CA VAL A 358 -13.66 17.08 -3.79
C VAL A 358 -13.95 18.34 -4.59
N ILE A 359 -13.51 19.49 -4.07
CA ILE A 359 -13.31 20.67 -4.89
C ILE A 359 -11.92 20.56 -5.49
N TYR A 360 -11.80 20.51 -6.81
CA TYR A 360 -10.51 20.34 -7.44
C TYR A 360 -10.28 21.34 -8.59
N PRO A 361 -9.05 21.84 -8.71
CA PRO A 361 -8.58 22.63 -9.84
C PRO A 361 -8.26 21.69 -11.00
N TYR A 362 -8.70 22.00 -12.21
CA TYR A 362 -8.33 21.21 -13.38
C TYR A 362 -8.45 21.98 -14.68
N GLY A 363 -7.36 22.04 -15.43
CA GLY A 363 -7.37 22.64 -16.75
C GLY A 363 -7.76 24.12 -16.77
N CYS A 364 -8.06 24.60 -17.96
CA CYS A 364 -8.58 25.95 -18.21
C CYS A 364 -9.41 25.92 -19.51
N TYR A 365 -10.69 25.53 -19.40
CA TYR A 365 -11.57 25.31 -20.54
C TYR A 365 -12.54 26.45 -20.77
N TYR A 366 -12.91 27.19 -19.71
CA TYR A 366 -14.01 28.12 -19.71
C TYR A 366 -13.57 29.58 -19.93
N GLU A 367 -12.31 29.88 -19.63
CA GLU A 367 -11.78 31.21 -19.89
C GLU A 367 -11.38 31.39 -21.37
N ALA A 368 -11.75 32.51 -21.95
CA ALA A 368 -11.48 32.80 -23.36
C ALA A 368 -9.97 32.84 -23.68
N GLU A 369 -9.15 33.17 -22.69
CA GLU A 369 -7.70 33.29 -22.79
C GLU A 369 -7.00 31.91 -22.82
N CYS A 370 -7.68 30.88 -22.34
CA CYS A 370 -7.14 29.51 -22.29
C CYS A 370 -7.51 28.68 -23.52
N ASN A 371 -8.61 28.97 -24.16
CA ASN A 371 -9.15 28.18 -25.29
C ASN A 371 -8.84 28.87 -26.65
N VAL A 372 -7.55 29.13 -26.88
CA VAL A 372 -7.09 29.79 -28.10
C VAL A 372 -6.67 28.74 -29.12
N ALA A 373 -7.15 28.84 -30.34
CA ALA A 373 -6.75 27.94 -31.42
C ALA A 373 -5.22 27.97 -31.63
N GLY A 374 -4.54 26.84 -31.43
CA GLY A 374 -3.09 26.72 -31.47
C GLY A 374 -2.37 27.13 -30.17
N GLY A 375 -3.13 27.39 -29.09
CA GLY A 375 -2.62 27.60 -27.75
C GLY A 375 -2.26 26.28 -27.03
N PRO A 376 -1.80 26.36 -25.76
CA PRO A 376 -1.55 25.19 -24.94
C PRO A 376 -2.81 24.35 -24.73
N PRO A 377 -2.65 23.03 -24.44
CA PRO A 377 -3.78 22.15 -24.22
C PRO A 377 -4.64 22.61 -23.01
N PRO A 378 -5.95 22.72 -23.14
CA PRO A 378 -6.81 23.25 -22.08
C PRO A 378 -6.95 22.32 -20.86
N TYR A 379 -6.40 21.11 -20.90
CA TYR A 379 -6.40 20.17 -19.77
C TYR A 379 -5.22 20.41 -18.79
N PHE A 380 -4.42 21.45 -18.98
CA PHE A 380 -3.45 21.98 -18.02
C PHE A 380 -3.89 23.36 -17.53
N PHE A 381 -3.31 23.81 -16.44
CA PHE A 381 -3.43 25.21 -16.03
C PHE A 381 -2.87 26.11 -17.13
N ALA A 382 -3.44 27.28 -17.29
CA ALA A 382 -2.92 28.26 -18.24
C ALA A 382 -1.48 28.68 -17.88
N PRO A 383 -0.68 29.18 -18.86
CA PRO A 383 0.67 29.64 -18.60
C PRO A 383 0.78 30.77 -17.57
N ASP A 384 -0.26 31.56 -17.38
CA ASP A 384 -0.34 32.63 -16.39
C ASP A 384 -0.80 32.15 -15.00
N GLY A 385 -1.11 30.84 -14.87
CA GLY A 385 -1.58 30.22 -13.63
C GLY A 385 -3.09 30.18 -13.45
N THR A 386 -3.87 30.56 -14.44
CA THR A 386 -5.36 30.47 -14.41
C THR A 386 -5.79 29.01 -14.54
N TYR A 387 -6.81 28.61 -13.79
CA TYR A 387 -7.37 27.27 -13.76
C TYR A 387 -8.87 27.29 -13.50
N ASP A 388 -9.56 26.24 -13.93
CA ASP A 388 -10.97 26.00 -13.65
C ASP A 388 -11.14 25.23 -12.35
N ILE A 389 -12.23 25.47 -11.64
CA ILE A 389 -12.60 24.80 -10.40
C ILE A 389 -13.84 23.96 -10.65
N TYR A 390 -13.80 22.73 -10.14
CA TYR A 390 -14.93 21.81 -10.21
C TYR A 390 -15.29 21.30 -8.82
N ASP A 391 -16.60 21.18 -8.56
CA ASP A 391 -17.14 20.42 -7.44
C ASP A 391 -17.45 19.00 -7.96
N TYR A 392 -16.71 18.02 -7.46
CA TYR A 392 -16.88 16.60 -7.76
C TYR A 392 -17.55 15.92 -6.57
N ARG A 393 -18.58 15.13 -6.85
CA ARG A 393 -19.31 14.36 -5.84
C ARG A 393 -19.66 12.98 -6.36
N ASP A 394 -19.21 11.96 -5.64
CA ASP A 394 -19.51 10.55 -5.87
C ASP A 394 -19.85 9.87 -4.53
N PRO A 395 -21.12 9.95 -4.08
CA PRO A 395 -21.51 9.45 -2.78
C PRO A 395 -21.73 7.95 -2.78
N GLY A 396 -21.14 7.26 -1.82
CA GLY A 396 -21.40 5.84 -1.55
C GLY A 396 -20.65 4.88 -2.45
N GLU A 397 -19.50 5.28 -3.00
CA GLU A 397 -18.60 4.35 -3.68
C GLU A 397 -18.22 3.20 -2.73
N ARG A 398 -18.28 1.98 -3.23
CA ARG A 398 -17.99 0.79 -2.42
C ARG A 398 -16.95 -0.10 -3.07
N ARG A 399 -15.91 -0.48 -2.31
CA ARG A 399 -14.93 -1.48 -2.67
C ARG A 399 -15.00 -2.63 -1.69
N VAL A 400 -14.97 -3.85 -2.21
CA VAL A 400 -15.03 -5.08 -1.40
C VAL A 400 -13.98 -6.05 -1.89
N ASP A 401 -13.13 -6.51 -0.99
CA ASP A 401 -12.19 -7.60 -1.22
C ASP A 401 -12.51 -8.77 -0.29
N ALA A 402 -12.49 -9.98 -0.82
CA ALA A 402 -12.68 -11.20 -0.06
C ALA A 402 -11.69 -12.27 -0.53
N LEU A 403 -10.99 -12.90 0.43
CA LEU A 403 -10.06 -14.00 0.17
C LEU A 403 -10.46 -15.22 1.01
N GLY A 404 -10.36 -16.38 0.42
CA GLY A 404 -10.33 -17.66 1.12
C GLY A 404 -9.15 -18.48 0.63
N GLU A 405 -8.35 -19.05 1.55
CA GLU A 405 -7.21 -19.88 1.19
C GLU A 405 -7.02 -21.07 2.13
N ALA A 406 -6.41 -22.11 1.60
CA ALA A 406 -5.96 -23.29 2.33
C ALA A 406 -4.55 -23.67 1.86
N VAL A 407 -3.62 -23.79 2.80
CA VAL A 407 -2.22 -24.07 2.50
C VAL A 407 -1.70 -25.17 3.44
N ALA A 408 -1.01 -26.14 2.86
CA ALA A 408 -0.28 -27.19 3.58
C ALA A 408 1.22 -27.01 3.35
N THR A 409 1.97 -27.03 4.42
CA THR A 409 3.44 -27.05 4.40
C THR A 409 3.96 -28.35 5.01
N GLY A 410 4.97 -28.93 4.38
CA GLY A 410 5.50 -30.21 4.83
C GLY A 410 7.00 -30.32 4.67
N ARG A 411 7.61 -31.14 5.52
CA ARG A 411 9.05 -31.42 5.47
C ARG A 411 9.30 -32.88 5.22
N ILE A 412 10.07 -33.19 4.16
CA ILE A 412 10.48 -34.54 3.80
C ILE A 412 12.01 -34.59 3.68
N LYS A 413 12.63 -35.67 4.14
CA LYS A 413 14.07 -35.91 4.00
C LYS A 413 14.34 -37.04 3.01
N THR A 414 15.22 -36.80 2.05
CA THR A 414 15.73 -37.77 1.10
C THR A 414 17.26 -37.85 1.25
N GLY A 415 17.75 -38.74 2.10
CA GLY A 415 19.14 -38.77 2.47
C GLY A 415 19.58 -37.49 3.20
N SER A 416 20.56 -36.78 2.66
CA SER A 416 21.07 -35.52 3.20
C SER A 416 20.29 -34.29 2.73
N ILE A 417 19.33 -34.47 1.83
CA ILE A 417 18.51 -33.38 1.24
C ILE A 417 17.24 -33.24 2.07
N THR A 418 16.84 -31.99 2.37
CA THR A 418 15.55 -31.68 3.00
C THR A 418 14.68 -30.91 2.02
N HIS A 419 13.48 -31.42 1.76
CA HIS A 419 12.43 -30.78 0.97
C HIS A 419 11.46 -30.08 1.92
N ASN A 420 11.20 -28.80 1.71
CA ASN A 420 10.18 -28.03 2.42
C ASN A 420 9.09 -27.69 1.39
N LEU A 421 8.06 -28.51 1.38
CA LEU A 421 7.00 -28.47 0.40
C LEU A 421 5.90 -27.50 0.81
N VAL A 422 5.34 -26.77 -0.15
CA VAL A 422 4.16 -25.92 0.01
C VAL A 422 3.13 -26.31 -1.06
N PHE A 423 1.92 -26.61 -0.62
CA PHE A 423 0.76 -26.86 -1.48
C PHE A 423 -0.40 -26.03 -0.99
N GLY A 424 -1.14 -25.41 -1.88
CA GLY A 424 -2.27 -24.62 -1.46
C GLY A 424 -3.19 -24.21 -2.60
N GLY A 425 -4.26 -23.56 -2.23
CA GLY A 425 -5.19 -22.96 -3.16
C GLY A 425 -5.88 -21.78 -2.53
N SER A 426 -6.27 -20.82 -3.36
CA SER A 426 -6.98 -19.63 -2.91
C SER A 426 -8.05 -19.20 -3.91
N ILE A 427 -9.07 -18.53 -3.38
CA ILE A 427 -10.10 -17.84 -4.15
C ILE A 427 -10.12 -16.41 -3.65
N PHE A 428 -9.90 -15.46 -4.56
CA PHE A 428 -9.99 -14.03 -4.31
C PHE A 428 -11.12 -13.43 -5.14
N HIS A 429 -11.83 -12.50 -4.57
CA HIS A 429 -12.85 -11.70 -5.24
C HIS A 429 -12.72 -10.25 -4.81
N ARG A 430 -12.68 -9.36 -5.81
CA ARG A 430 -12.82 -7.91 -5.66
C ARG A 430 -14.09 -7.46 -6.37
N GLY A 431 -14.79 -6.50 -5.80
CA GLY A 431 -15.92 -5.82 -6.42
C GLY A 431 -15.83 -4.32 -6.18
N VAL A 432 -16.12 -3.54 -7.22
CA VAL A 432 -16.29 -2.09 -7.15
C VAL A 432 -17.72 -1.78 -7.56
N ASP A 433 -18.46 -1.17 -6.63
CA ASP A 433 -19.79 -0.67 -6.91
C ASP A 433 -19.77 0.85 -6.85
N LEU A 434 -20.28 1.48 -7.89
CA LEU A 434 -20.44 2.93 -7.99
C LEU A 434 -21.93 3.31 -8.04
N PRO A 435 -22.30 4.52 -7.60
CA PRO A 435 -23.67 4.99 -7.75
C PRO A 435 -24.08 5.01 -9.22
N GLY A 436 -25.26 4.50 -9.52
CA GLY A 436 -25.82 4.52 -10.86
C GLY A 436 -26.26 5.93 -11.28
N MET A 437 -26.42 6.13 -12.58
CA MET A 437 -26.98 7.37 -13.13
C MET A 437 -28.36 7.67 -12.51
N PRO A 438 -28.63 8.91 -12.10
CA PRO A 438 -29.87 9.28 -11.42
C PRO A 438 -31.12 9.27 -12.32
N GLY A 439 -31.05 8.76 -13.52
CA GLY A 439 -32.17 8.57 -14.43
C GLY A 439 -31.94 9.11 -15.84
N PRO A 440 -32.91 8.90 -16.77
CA PRO A 440 -32.72 9.20 -18.19
C PRO A 440 -32.61 10.71 -18.52
N ASN A 441 -32.87 11.57 -17.56
CA ASN A 441 -32.78 13.03 -17.71
C ASN A 441 -31.60 13.63 -16.92
N ALA A 442 -30.64 12.82 -16.50
CA ALA A 442 -29.47 13.31 -15.81
C ALA A 442 -28.70 14.30 -16.72
N PRO A 443 -28.15 15.38 -16.17
CA PRO A 443 -27.29 16.29 -16.93
C PRO A 443 -26.11 15.54 -17.55
N SER A 444 -25.57 16.06 -18.63
CA SER A 444 -24.38 15.51 -19.30
C SER A 444 -23.11 15.57 -18.43
N THR A 445 -23.17 16.26 -17.29
CA THR A 445 -22.12 16.36 -16.27
C THR A 445 -22.13 15.21 -15.27
N VAL A 446 -23.03 14.22 -15.42
CA VAL A 446 -23.07 13.04 -14.57
C VAL A 446 -22.43 11.87 -15.32
N GLN A 447 -21.38 11.31 -14.75
CA GLN A 447 -20.71 10.13 -15.24
C GLN A 447 -20.76 9.06 -14.13
N ASP A 448 -21.24 7.86 -14.44
CA ASP A 448 -21.32 6.72 -13.51
C ASP A 448 -21.91 7.07 -12.12
N GLY A 449 -22.85 8.04 -12.08
CA GLY A 449 -23.44 8.55 -10.84
C GLY A 449 -22.65 9.65 -10.15
N ALA A 450 -21.39 9.84 -10.48
CA ALA A 450 -20.60 10.98 -10.05
C ALA A 450 -21.07 12.27 -10.74
N VAL A 451 -21.09 13.35 -9.97
CA VAL A 451 -21.45 14.68 -10.47
C VAL A 451 -20.24 15.59 -10.41
N TYR A 452 -19.85 16.16 -11.53
CA TYR A 452 -18.89 17.27 -11.55
C TYR A 452 -19.54 18.53 -12.10
N THR A 453 -19.31 19.63 -11.41
CA THR A 453 -19.91 20.93 -11.78
C THR A 453 -18.83 21.99 -11.80
N TYR A 454 -18.73 22.70 -12.94
CA TYR A 454 -17.88 23.88 -13.03
C TYR A 454 -18.39 24.97 -12.09
N ILE A 455 -17.52 25.51 -11.25
CA ILE A 455 -17.82 26.53 -10.25
C ILE A 455 -17.42 27.92 -10.74
N GLY A 456 -16.22 28.01 -11.32
CA GLY A 456 -15.61 29.27 -11.76
C GLY A 456 -14.14 29.03 -12.06
N SER A 457 -13.42 30.10 -12.38
CA SER A 457 -11.98 30.05 -12.66
C SER A 457 -11.24 30.94 -11.68
N GLU A 458 -10.05 30.49 -11.28
CA GLU A 458 -9.15 31.21 -10.37
C GLU A 458 -7.73 31.23 -10.93
N ASN A 459 -6.84 31.87 -10.20
CA ASN A 459 -5.41 31.88 -10.52
C ASN A 459 -4.60 31.41 -9.32
N ILE A 460 -3.57 30.57 -9.54
CA ILE A 460 -2.74 30.00 -8.46
C ILE A 460 -2.06 31.06 -7.58
N TYR A 461 -1.90 32.29 -8.07
CA TYR A 461 -1.30 33.41 -7.36
C TYR A 461 -2.35 34.26 -6.60
N GLN A 462 -3.62 34.06 -6.87
CA GLN A 462 -4.76 34.72 -6.21
C GLN A 462 -5.90 33.70 -6.01
N PRO A 463 -5.63 32.59 -5.28
CA PRO A 463 -6.61 31.56 -5.08
C PRO A 463 -7.69 31.97 -4.07
N ASN A 464 -8.75 31.16 -3.99
CA ASN A 464 -9.82 31.25 -2.99
C ASN A 464 -10.76 32.45 -3.16
N ILE A 465 -11.14 32.69 -4.40
CA ILE A 465 -12.27 33.60 -4.72
C ILE A 465 -13.56 32.89 -4.29
N PRO A 466 -14.37 33.50 -3.38
CA PRO A 466 -15.60 32.85 -2.95
C PRO A 466 -16.67 32.92 -4.05
N TYR A 467 -17.16 31.77 -4.45
CA TYR A 467 -18.29 31.65 -5.35
C TYR A 467 -19.57 31.39 -4.55
N PRO A 468 -20.69 32.10 -4.83
CA PRO A 468 -21.91 32.00 -4.03
C PRO A 468 -22.74 30.74 -4.33
N ILE A 469 -22.31 29.92 -5.26
CA ILE A 469 -23.10 28.79 -5.77
C ILE A 469 -22.62 27.52 -5.09
N GLU A 470 -23.49 26.92 -4.27
CA GLU A 470 -23.32 25.52 -3.85
C GLU A 470 -23.77 24.63 -5.01
N SER A 471 -22.92 23.64 -5.37
CA SER A 471 -23.25 22.64 -6.36
C SER A 471 -24.56 21.92 -5.98
N PRO A 472 -25.50 21.76 -6.89
CA PRO A 472 -26.74 21.05 -6.61
C PRO A 472 -26.43 19.62 -6.18
N VAL A 473 -26.89 19.23 -4.99
CA VAL A 473 -26.82 17.85 -4.53
C VAL A 473 -27.74 17.02 -5.43
N GLN A 474 -27.15 16.31 -6.37
CA GLN A 474 -27.93 15.31 -7.12
C GLN A 474 -28.08 14.05 -6.25
N GLN A 475 -29.25 13.46 -6.28
CA GLN A 475 -29.45 12.15 -5.69
C GLN A 475 -28.79 11.12 -6.59
N ALA A 476 -27.77 10.44 -6.07
CA ALA A 476 -27.18 9.29 -6.73
C ALA A 476 -28.22 8.19 -6.92
N GLY A 477 -28.12 7.45 -8.01
CA GLY A 477 -28.90 6.24 -8.23
C GLY A 477 -28.45 5.12 -7.29
N PRO A 478 -29.11 3.94 -7.32
CA PRO A 478 -28.66 2.79 -6.54
C PRO A 478 -27.26 2.34 -7.00
N LEU A 479 -26.49 1.80 -6.08
CA LEU A 479 -25.17 1.21 -6.37
C LEU A 479 -25.28 0.14 -7.47
N GLN A 480 -24.38 0.19 -8.42
CA GLN A 480 -24.25 -0.75 -9.53
C GLN A 480 -22.82 -1.28 -9.57
N LEU A 481 -22.67 -2.57 -9.90
CA LEU A 481 -21.35 -3.15 -10.09
C LEU A 481 -20.68 -2.50 -11.30
N ALA A 482 -19.60 -1.77 -11.04
CA ALA A 482 -18.81 -1.05 -12.05
C ALA A 482 -17.59 -1.87 -12.49
N ASP A 483 -16.98 -2.65 -11.56
CA ASP A 483 -15.83 -3.49 -11.86
C ASP A 483 -15.78 -4.70 -10.93
N PHE A 484 -15.20 -5.81 -11.38
CA PHE A 484 -14.89 -6.96 -10.53
C PHE A 484 -13.70 -7.75 -11.05
N ASP A 485 -12.95 -8.31 -10.09
CA ASP A 485 -11.91 -9.28 -10.35
C ASP A 485 -12.16 -10.55 -9.54
N ARG A 486 -11.94 -11.69 -10.17
CA ARG A 486 -11.98 -12.99 -9.51
C ARG A 486 -10.78 -13.81 -9.87
N GLN A 487 -10.08 -14.29 -8.89
CA GLN A 487 -8.97 -15.21 -9.06
C GLN A 487 -9.23 -16.50 -8.30
N SER A 488 -9.05 -17.65 -9.00
CA SER A 488 -8.92 -18.96 -8.35
C SER A 488 -7.54 -19.50 -8.65
N SER A 489 -6.81 -19.99 -7.66
CA SER A 489 -5.44 -20.42 -7.88
C SER A 489 -5.04 -21.65 -7.06
N GLY A 490 -4.07 -22.39 -7.60
CA GLY A 490 -3.36 -23.47 -6.92
C GLY A 490 -1.86 -23.16 -6.87
N ILE A 491 -1.21 -23.42 -5.75
CA ILE A 491 0.23 -23.24 -5.53
C ILE A 491 0.92 -24.56 -5.28
N VAL A 492 2.12 -24.72 -5.84
CA VAL A 492 3.06 -25.79 -5.52
C VAL A 492 4.47 -25.24 -5.49
N GLN A 493 5.21 -25.48 -4.41
CA GLN A 493 6.59 -25.02 -4.26
C GLN A 493 7.39 -26.04 -3.46
N ASP A 494 8.66 -26.23 -3.81
CA ASP A 494 9.64 -26.98 -3.03
C ASP A 494 10.86 -26.09 -2.75
N ARG A 495 11.17 -25.91 -1.46
CA ARG A 495 12.42 -25.33 -1.00
C ARG A 495 13.35 -26.45 -0.55
N ILE A 496 14.37 -26.71 -1.35
CA ILE A 496 15.29 -27.83 -1.23
C ILE A 496 16.55 -27.39 -0.51
N ASP A 497 16.74 -27.84 0.73
CA ASP A 497 17.96 -27.63 1.50
C ASP A 497 18.99 -28.70 1.12
N LEU A 498 20.08 -28.26 0.51
CA LEU A 498 21.20 -29.10 0.08
C LEU A 498 22.36 -29.04 1.09
N PRO A 499 23.25 -30.06 1.12
CA PRO A 499 24.51 -29.95 1.84
C PRO A 499 25.33 -28.75 1.43
N GLY A 500 26.15 -28.20 2.33
CA GLY A 500 26.98 -27.02 2.02
C GLY A 500 26.25 -25.69 2.14
N ARG A 501 25.10 -25.63 2.85
CA ARG A 501 24.29 -24.41 3.09
C ARG A 501 23.77 -23.76 1.81
N VAL A 502 23.44 -24.57 0.84
CA VAL A 502 22.76 -24.15 -0.39
C VAL A 502 21.27 -24.49 -0.26
N ARG A 503 20.41 -23.55 -0.61
CA ARG A 503 18.97 -23.77 -0.75
C ARG A 503 18.54 -23.37 -2.15
N LEU A 504 17.77 -24.24 -2.80
CA LEU A 504 17.12 -23.97 -4.04
C LEU A 504 15.60 -23.90 -3.81
N THR A 505 14.92 -22.99 -4.46
CA THR A 505 13.47 -22.96 -4.49
C THR A 505 12.98 -23.04 -5.93
N ALA A 506 12.04 -23.94 -6.17
CA ALA A 506 11.35 -24.05 -7.44
C ALA A 506 9.87 -24.24 -7.15
N GLY A 507 9.02 -23.49 -7.86
CA GLY A 507 7.58 -23.58 -7.70
C GLY A 507 6.83 -22.67 -8.65
N GLY A 508 5.53 -22.63 -8.46
CA GLY A 508 4.68 -21.73 -9.19
C GLY A 508 3.24 -21.77 -8.70
N ARG A 509 2.49 -20.80 -9.15
CA ARG A 509 1.05 -20.68 -8.97
C ARG A 509 0.36 -20.79 -10.33
N TYR A 510 -0.63 -21.64 -10.41
CA TYR A 510 -1.57 -21.62 -11.52
C TYR A 510 -2.76 -20.78 -11.11
N ALA A 511 -3.00 -19.68 -11.80
CA ALA A 511 -4.08 -18.76 -11.52
C ALA A 511 -5.07 -18.73 -12.71
N SER A 512 -6.36 -18.79 -12.41
CA SER A 512 -7.44 -18.50 -13.35
C SER A 512 -8.04 -17.15 -12.97
N VAL A 513 -7.98 -16.20 -13.88
CA VAL A 513 -8.43 -14.82 -13.65
C VAL A 513 -9.62 -14.53 -14.55
N THR A 514 -10.63 -13.89 -13.98
CA THR A 514 -11.80 -13.35 -14.68
C THR A 514 -11.98 -11.92 -14.16
N ASP A 515 -12.05 -10.95 -15.06
CA ASP A 515 -12.34 -9.56 -14.74
C ASP A 515 -13.59 -9.06 -15.49
N PHE A 516 -14.01 -7.83 -15.20
CA PHE A 516 -15.21 -7.21 -15.76
C PHE A 516 -15.17 -7.12 -17.30
N ASN A 517 -14.02 -6.85 -17.89
CA ASN A 517 -13.84 -6.69 -19.32
C ASN A 517 -13.48 -7.98 -20.05
N PHE A 518 -13.18 -9.04 -19.28
CA PHE A 518 -12.72 -10.31 -19.82
C PHE A 518 -13.73 -11.42 -19.53
N THR A 519 -14.61 -11.71 -20.47
CA THR A 519 -15.72 -12.67 -20.32
C THR A 519 -15.29 -14.15 -20.26
N GLY A 520 -14.00 -14.44 -20.37
CA GLY A 520 -13.45 -15.81 -20.29
C GLY A 520 -12.39 -15.94 -19.20
N SER A 521 -12.36 -17.05 -18.47
CA SER A 521 -11.26 -17.35 -17.55
C SER A 521 -9.99 -17.71 -18.34
N LYS A 522 -8.88 -17.05 -18.05
CA LYS A 522 -7.57 -17.38 -18.62
C LYS A 522 -6.69 -18.01 -17.55
N GLY A 523 -6.30 -19.26 -17.79
CA GLY A 523 -5.34 -19.93 -16.91
C GLY A 523 -3.90 -19.48 -17.19
N ILE A 524 -3.19 -19.11 -16.13
CA ILE A 524 -1.85 -18.53 -16.20
C ILE A 524 -0.95 -19.26 -15.21
N TRP A 525 0.25 -19.66 -15.65
CA TRP A 525 1.28 -20.20 -14.77
C TRP A 525 2.29 -19.13 -14.39
N LEU A 526 2.47 -18.87 -13.09
CA LEU A 526 3.39 -17.91 -12.52
C LEU A 526 4.56 -18.64 -11.86
N PRO A 527 5.67 -18.86 -12.56
CA PRO A 527 6.83 -19.56 -12.00
C PRO A 527 7.65 -18.66 -11.10
N GLN A 528 8.32 -19.30 -10.11
CA GLN A 528 9.34 -18.71 -9.26
C GLN A 528 10.52 -19.65 -9.12
N TYR A 529 11.72 -19.12 -9.24
CA TYR A 529 12.97 -19.83 -8.98
C TYR A 529 13.87 -18.96 -8.11
N SER A 530 14.44 -19.54 -7.08
CA SER A 530 15.47 -18.85 -6.30
C SER A 530 16.56 -19.81 -5.85
N ALA A 531 17.73 -19.23 -5.58
CA ALA A 531 18.84 -19.94 -4.97
C ALA A 531 19.40 -19.06 -3.84
N THR A 532 19.74 -19.68 -2.71
CA THR A 532 20.51 -19.04 -1.65
C THR A 532 21.73 -19.86 -1.31
N TYR A 533 22.82 -19.16 -0.97
CA TYR A 533 24.05 -19.75 -0.50
C TYR A 533 24.56 -18.99 0.72
N ALA A 534 24.80 -19.71 1.82
CA ALA A 534 25.31 -19.12 3.05
C ALA A 534 26.77 -19.58 3.28
N PRO A 535 27.80 -18.88 2.71
CA PRO A 535 29.19 -19.24 2.88
C PRO A 535 29.61 -19.31 4.36
N VAL A 536 29.06 -18.40 5.15
CA VAL A 536 29.16 -18.38 6.61
C VAL A 536 27.77 -18.21 7.23
N ALA A 537 27.62 -18.47 8.52
CA ALA A 537 26.29 -18.53 9.16
C ALA A 537 25.51 -17.21 9.13
N ASN A 538 26.20 -16.08 9.04
CA ASN A 538 25.65 -14.73 9.10
C ASN A 538 25.68 -13.99 7.75
N LEU A 539 26.02 -14.67 6.64
CA LEU A 539 26.02 -14.12 5.30
C LEU A 539 25.19 -14.99 4.37
N THR A 540 24.16 -14.44 3.77
CA THR A 540 23.35 -15.09 2.73
C THR A 540 23.53 -14.35 1.42
N LEU A 541 23.95 -15.07 0.39
CA LEU A 541 23.91 -14.62 -1.00
C LEU A 541 22.68 -15.25 -1.64
N TYR A 542 21.95 -14.50 -2.47
CA TYR A 542 20.77 -15.02 -3.14
C TYR A 542 20.60 -14.50 -4.57
N GLY A 543 19.83 -15.24 -5.33
CA GLY A 543 19.32 -14.82 -6.63
C GLY A 543 17.91 -15.35 -6.81
N ASN A 544 17.04 -14.55 -7.44
CA ASN A 544 15.70 -14.99 -7.80
C ASN A 544 15.32 -14.55 -9.22
N TYR A 545 14.41 -15.33 -9.78
CA TYR A 545 13.64 -15.01 -10.97
C TYR A 545 12.17 -15.14 -10.63
N SER A 546 11.39 -14.12 -10.94
CA SER A 546 9.95 -14.13 -10.71
C SER A 546 9.18 -13.54 -11.88
N LEU A 547 7.98 -14.07 -12.09
CA LEU A 547 6.97 -13.52 -12.98
C LEU A 547 5.84 -12.99 -12.12
N ILE A 548 5.51 -11.72 -12.31
CA ILE A 548 4.48 -10.98 -11.58
C ILE A 548 3.32 -10.77 -12.54
N LEU A 549 2.11 -11.07 -12.11
CA LEU A 549 0.87 -10.76 -12.83
C LEU A 549 0.21 -9.57 -12.16
N SER A 550 -0.06 -8.51 -12.92
CA SER A 550 -0.75 -7.31 -12.47
C SER A 550 -2.05 -7.13 -13.23
N LEU A 551 -3.03 -6.49 -12.60
CA LEU A 551 -4.24 -6.02 -13.30
C LEU A 551 -3.86 -4.94 -14.31
N GLY A 552 -4.64 -4.81 -15.37
CA GLY A 552 -4.48 -3.74 -16.33
C GLY A 552 -4.90 -2.39 -15.71
N PRO A 553 -4.16 -1.31 -15.97
CA PRO A 553 -4.52 0.00 -15.44
C PRO A 553 -5.83 0.49 -16.10
N GLN A 554 -6.57 1.33 -15.38
CA GLN A 554 -7.73 2.03 -15.91
C GLN A 554 -7.30 3.24 -16.73
N ALA A 555 -7.92 3.45 -17.88
CA ALA A 555 -7.68 4.63 -18.70
C ALA A 555 -8.16 5.90 -17.97
N PRO A 556 -7.36 6.98 -17.97
CA PRO A 556 -7.75 8.25 -17.35
C PRO A 556 -9.06 8.80 -17.91
N PHE A 557 -9.79 9.57 -17.11
CA PHE A 557 -11.10 10.14 -17.48
C PHE A 557 -11.06 11.07 -18.71
N TRP A 558 -9.92 11.67 -18.98
CA TRP A 558 -9.72 12.57 -20.14
C TRP A 558 -9.27 11.85 -21.43
N ALA A 559 -8.96 10.52 -21.35
CA ALA A 559 -8.61 9.74 -22.52
C ALA A 559 -9.84 9.43 -23.39
N ILE A 560 -9.64 9.18 -24.68
CA ILE A 560 -10.73 8.79 -25.60
C ILE A 560 -11.43 7.51 -25.14
N ASN A 561 -10.66 6.57 -24.61
CA ASN A 561 -11.15 5.32 -24.01
C ASN A 561 -11.33 5.45 -22.49
N SER A 562 -11.78 6.61 -22.04
CA SER A 562 -12.04 6.92 -20.62
C SER A 562 -12.69 5.77 -19.89
N SER A 563 -12.20 5.51 -18.68
CA SER A 563 -12.68 4.46 -17.76
C SER A 563 -12.54 3.01 -18.28
N ALA A 564 -11.92 2.77 -19.42
CA ALA A 564 -11.65 1.42 -19.91
C ALA A 564 -10.53 0.79 -19.08
N TYR A 565 -10.77 -0.41 -18.55
CA TYR A 565 -9.73 -1.24 -17.95
C TYR A 565 -8.94 -1.97 -19.04
N LEU A 566 -7.62 -1.90 -18.97
CA LEU A 566 -6.74 -2.61 -19.90
C LEU A 566 -6.54 -4.06 -19.43
N THR A 567 -6.00 -4.89 -20.32
CA THR A 567 -5.79 -6.31 -20.01
C THR A 567 -4.70 -6.51 -18.97
N PRO A 568 -4.82 -7.53 -18.08
CA PRO A 568 -3.77 -7.92 -17.16
C PRO A 568 -2.44 -8.19 -17.88
N PHE A 569 -1.34 -7.80 -17.25
CA PHE A 569 -0.02 -7.84 -17.84
C PHE A 569 1.02 -8.52 -16.95
N PHE A 570 2.18 -8.83 -17.53
CA PHE A 570 3.27 -9.49 -16.83
C PHE A 570 4.48 -8.59 -16.68
N THR A 571 5.03 -8.58 -15.45
CA THR A 571 6.36 -8.04 -15.17
C THR A 571 7.32 -9.18 -14.88
N ARG A 572 8.49 -9.16 -15.53
CA ARG A 572 9.59 -10.12 -15.30
C ARG A 572 10.65 -9.47 -14.45
N GLN A 573 11.08 -10.17 -13.39
CA GLN A 573 12.16 -9.74 -12.52
C GLN A 573 13.28 -10.75 -12.45
N VAL A 574 14.52 -10.22 -12.43
CA VAL A 574 15.73 -10.92 -11.99
C VAL A 574 16.35 -10.07 -10.88
N GLU A 575 16.69 -10.70 -9.77
CA GLU A 575 17.33 -10.03 -8.64
C GLU A 575 18.46 -10.90 -8.08
N VAL A 576 19.56 -10.27 -7.68
CA VAL A 576 20.66 -10.89 -6.94
C VAL A 576 21.03 -10.00 -5.77
N GLY A 577 21.32 -10.61 -4.63
CA GLY A 577 21.62 -9.82 -3.43
C GLY A 577 22.43 -10.56 -2.39
N ALA A 578 22.82 -9.79 -1.39
CA ALA A 578 23.54 -10.25 -0.21
C ALA A 578 22.89 -9.71 1.06
N LYS A 579 22.80 -10.53 2.11
CA LYS A 579 22.34 -10.16 3.43
C LYS A 579 23.37 -10.61 4.46
N PHE A 580 23.82 -9.64 5.27
CA PHE A 580 24.83 -9.88 6.29
C PHE A 580 24.32 -9.44 7.67
N GLU A 581 24.29 -10.36 8.63
CA GLU A 581 23.75 -10.14 9.98
C GLU A 581 24.83 -10.37 11.04
N PRO A 582 25.81 -9.47 11.22
CA PRO A 582 26.86 -9.61 12.21
C PRO A 582 26.28 -9.53 13.62
N GLY A 583 26.51 -10.60 14.42
CA GLY A 583 26.12 -10.65 15.83
C GLY A 583 24.63 -10.68 16.10
N GLN A 584 23.78 -10.94 15.11
CA GLN A 584 22.30 -10.99 15.23
C GLN A 584 21.69 -9.70 15.83
N ARG A 585 22.25 -8.55 15.52
CA ARG A 585 21.83 -7.25 16.04
C ARG A 585 21.60 -6.19 14.97
N ILE A 586 22.20 -6.37 13.82
CA ILE A 586 22.11 -5.45 12.69
C ILE A 586 22.07 -6.26 11.41
N LEU A 587 21.18 -5.89 10.51
CA LEU A 587 21.05 -6.48 9.18
C LEU A 587 21.55 -5.48 8.13
N LEU A 588 22.49 -5.92 7.33
CA LEU A 588 23.01 -5.19 6.15
C LEU A 588 22.48 -5.91 4.90
N THR A 589 21.92 -5.17 3.97
CA THR A 589 21.39 -5.70 2.71
C THR A 589 21.96 -4.93 1.52
N ALA A 590 22.22 -5.65 0.44
CA ALA A 590 22.56 -5.07 -0.84
C ALA A 590 21.98 -5.94 -1.95
N ASP A 591 21.30 -5.34 -2.91
CA ASP A 591 20.74 -6.07 -4.05
C ASP A 591 20.83 -5.26 -5.34
N LEU A 592 20.81 -6.00 -6.45
CA LEU A 592 20.74 -5.52 -7.82
C LEU A 592 19.53 -6.18 -8.47
N PHE A 593 18.72 -5.39 -9.13
CA PHE A 593 17.53 -5.90 -9.80
C PHE A 593 17.39 -5.37 -11.23
N ARG A 594 16.67 -6.15 -12.03
CA ARG A 594 16.15 -5.73 -13.33
C ARG A 594 14.73 -6.19 -13.48
N MET A 595 13.83 -5.24 -13.75
CA MET A 595 12.42 -5.47 -13.99
C MET A 595 12.03 -4.98 -15.37
N ARG A 596 11.09 -5.67 -16.03
CA ARG A 596 10.54 -5.29 -17.34
C ARG A 596 9.04 -5.48 -17.35
N ALA A 597 8.31 -4.44 -17.71
CA ALA A 597 6.86 -4.40 -17.84
C ALA A 597 6.45 -3.75 -19.16
N PRO A 598 5.22 -3.94 -19.63
CA PRO A 598 4.64 -3.09 -20.69
C PRO A 598 4.59 -1.64 -20.21
N PHE A 599 4.73 -0.69 -21.15
CA PHE A 599 4.61 0.72 -20.88
C PHE A 599 3.21 1.21 -21.31
N PHE A 600 2.50 1.85 -20.38
CA PHE A 600 1.16 2.39 -20.59
C PHE A 600 1.21 3.90 -20.63
N TYR A 601 0.60 4.50 -21.67
CA TYR A 601 0.55 5.95 -21.79
C TYR A 601 -0.57 6.39 -22.75
N PRO A 602 -1.03 7.67 -22.65
CA PRO A 602 -1.97 8.24 -23.61
C PRO A 602 -1.24 8.57 -24.92
N LYS A 603 -1.46 7.75 -25.93
CA LYS A 603 -0.90 7.91 -27.26
C LYS A 603 -1.81 8.77 -28.15
N ILE A 604 -1.25 9.74 -28.83
CA ILE A 604 -2.00 10.53 -29.83
C ILE A 604 -2.26 9.65 -31.05
N ILE A 605 -3.53 9.45 -31.39
CA ILE A 605 -3.94 8.70 -32.55
C ILE A 605 -4.72 9.58 -33.52
N ASN A 606 -4.48 9.37 -34.84
CA ASN A 606 -5.14 10.08 -35.93
C ASN A 606 -6.14 9.20 -36.68
N ALA A 607 -6.25 7.95 -36.30
CA ALA A 607 -7.15 6.94 -36.87
C ALA A 607 -7.42 5.88 -35.80
N PRO A 608 -8.50 5.08 -35.92
CA PRO A 608 -8.75 3.96 -35.01
C PRO A 608 -7.54 3.03 -34.88
N ASP A 609 -7.05 2.82 -33.65
CA ASP A 609 -5.90 1.99 -33.34
C ASP A 609 -6.06 1.31 -31.96
N GLY A 610 -5.56 0.08 -31.79
CA GLY A 610 -5.52 -0.63 -30.52
C GLY A 610 -6.87 -0.69 -29.79
N PHE A 611 -6.92 -0.16 -28.57
CA PHE A 611 -8.13 -0.08 -27.76
C PHE A 611 -9.13 0.99 -28.22
N CYS A 612 -8.72 1.87 -29.11
CA CYS A 612 -9.53 2.99 -29.58
C CYS A 612 -10.07 2.77 -31.02
N THR A 613 -10.41 1.54 -31.36
CA THR A 613 -10.82 1.15 -32.71
C THR A 613 -12.13 1.78 -33.21
N SER A 614 -12.95 2.29 -32.29
CA SER A 614 -14.25 2.90 -32.62
C SER A 614 -14.21 4.43 -32.74
N VAL A 615 -13.05 5.05 -32.60
CA VAL A 615 -12.93 6.51 -32.55
C VAL A 615 -12.71 7.06 -33.94
N SER A 616 -13.54 8.03 -34.33
CA SER A 616 -13.46 8.76 -35.63
C SER A 616 -12.63 10.04 -35.55
N GLU A 617 -12.11 10.40 -34.38
CA GLU A 617 -11.49 11.69 -34.12
C GLU A 617 -10.05 11.56 -33.62
N VAL A 618 -9.24 12.58 -33.87
CA VAL A 618 -7.90 12.73 -33.31
C VAL A 618 -8.01 12.93 -31.78
N GLY A 619 -7.25 12.17 -31.01
CA GLY A 619 -7.26 12.29 -29.56
C GLY A 619 -6.20 11.42 -28.89
N GLN A 620 -6.22 11.37 -27.56
CA GLN A 620 -5.31 10.58 -26.74
C GLN A 620 -5.97 9.26 -26.33
N CYS A 621 -5.48 8.15 -26.88
CA CYS A 621 -5.87 6.80 -26.49
C CYS A 621 -4.92 6.24 -25.45
N PHE A 622 -5.42 5.85 -24.29
CA PHE A 622 -4.59 5.20 -23.27
C PHE A 622 -4.42 3.73 -23.62
N GLU A 623 -3.19 3.33 -23.88
CA GLU A 623 -2.88 1.96 -24.32
C GLU A 623 -1.50 1.50 -23.86
N SER A 624 -1.25 0.20 -23.98
CA SER A 624 0.07 -0.38 -23.82
C SER A 624 0.82 -0.32 -25.15
N ASP A 625 1.83 0.53 -25.24
CA ASP A 625 2.69 0.61 -26.43
C ASP A 625 4.16 0.81 -26.00
N GLY A 626 4.99 -0.21 -26.26
CA GLY A 626 6.35 -0.26 -25.79
C GLY A 626 6.53 -1.00 -24.47
N ARG A 627 7.65 -0.78 -23.83
CA ARG A 627 8.01 -1.40 -22.55
C ARG A 627 8.74 -0.41 -21.65
N GLU A 628 8.66 -0.63 -20.36
CA GLU A 628 9.53 0.00 -19.38
C GLU A 628 10.51 -1.01 -18.79
N THR A 629 11.73 -0.54 -18.52
CA THR A 629 12.82 -1.34 -17.96
C THR A 629 13.41 -0.59 -16.78
N HIS A 630 13.28 -1.17 -15.57
CA HIS A 630 13.83 -0.62 -14.34
C HIS A 630 15.02 -1.45 -13.90
N ASN A 631 16.20 -0.84 -13.87
CA ASN A 631 17.43 -1.42 -13.34
C ASN A 631 17.80 -0.65 -12.08
N GLY A 632 18.17 -1.35 -11.01
CA GLY A 632 18.51 -0.65 -9.79
C GLY A 632 19.47 -1.38 -8.88
N ILE A 633 20.04 -0.60 -7.97
CA ILE A 633 20.79 -1.06 -6.81
C ILE A 633 20.11 -0.53 -5.56
N GLU A 634 19.96 -1.37 -4.55
CA GLU A 634 19.45 -1.02 -3.25
C GLU A 634 20.41 -1.43 -2.15
N LEU A 635 20.55 -0.57 -1.15
CA LEU A 635 21.37 -0.80 0.04
C LEU A 635 20.51 -0.54 1.28
N GLY A 636 20.66 -1.38 2.30
CA GLY A 636 19.91 -1.25 3.54
C GLY A 636 20.76 -1.56 4.78
N VAL A 637 20.45 -0.87 5.87
CA VAL A 637 21.02 -1.11 7.20
C VAL A 637 19.89 -0.95 8.21
N GLN A 638 19.59 -1.99 9.00
CA GLN A 638 18.58 -1.93 10.06
C GLN A 638 19.07 -2.65 11.31
N GLY A 639 18.79 -2.08 12.48
CA GLY A 639 19.08 -2.72 13.76
C GLY A 639 20.03 -1.93 14.68
N LYS A 640 20.57 -2.61 15.68
CA LYS A 640 21.41 -2.05 16.74
C LYS A 640 22.90 -2.17 16.39
N GLY A 641 23.48 -1.07 15.90
CA GLY A 641 24.90 -0.99 15.56
C GLY A 641 25.82 -0.97 16.79
N ALA A 642 25.37 -0.35 17.88
CA ALA A 642 26.10 -0.28 19.16
C ALA A 642 25.10 -0.17 20.32
N SER A 643 25.57 -0.26 21.56
CA SER A 643 24.69 -0.11 22.74
C SER A 643 23.99 1.25 22.83
N TRP A 644 24.55 2.27 22.18
CA TRP A 644 24.05 3.64 22.13
C TRP A 644 23.47 4.02 20.78
N LEU A 645 23.41 3.10 19.79
CA LEU A 645 23.04 3.41 18.39
C LEU A 645 22.12 2.34 17.83
N ARG A 646 20.90 2.73 17.44
CA ARG A 646 20.01 1.99 16.55
C ARG A 646 19.90 2.73 15.22
N LEU A 647 19.79 2.02 14.13
CA LEU A 647 19.78 2.57 12.76
C LEU A 647 18.67 1.98 11.91
N SER A 648 18.08 2.80 11.08
CA SER A 648 17.35 2.41 9.89
C SER A 648 17.79 3.32 8.74
N ALA A 649 18.48 2.76 7.76
CA ALA A 649 18.95 3.54 6.62
C ALA A 649 18.83 2.73 5.34
N THR A 650 18.40 3.38 4.26
CA THR A 650 18.28 2.80 2.93
C THR A 650 18.78 3.77 1.88
N ALA A 651 19.32 3.24 0.78
CA ALA A 651 19.69 4.01 -0.40
C ALA A 651 19.30 3.21 -1.65
N ALA A 652 18.76 3.89 -2.64
CA ALA A 652 18.39 3.30 -3.92
C ALA A 652 18.91 4.15 -5.08
N GLY A 653 19.46 3.48 -6.09
CA GLY A 653 19.75 4.04 -7.39
C GLY A 653 18.93 3.30 -8.44
N ILE A 654 18.01 3.98 -9.13
CA ILE A 654 17.07 3.37 -10.06
C ILE A 654 17.11 4.11 -11.40
N GLN A 655 17.41 3.36 -12.45
CA GLN A 655 17.23 3.80 -13.83
C GLN A 655 15.97 3.12 -14.38
N ALA A 656 14.89 3.89 -14.48
CA ALA A 656 13.59 3.46 -15.01
C ALA A 656 13.39 4.13 -16.36
N THR A 657 13.41 3.39 -17.46
CA THR A 657 13.29 3.96 -18.82
C THR A 657 12.22 3.27 -19.63
N SER A 658 11.53 4.05 -20.47
CA SER A 658 10.63 3.55 -21.50
C SER A 658 11.38 3.34 -22.82
N ASP A 659 11.06 2.25 -23.52
CA ASP A 659 11.69 1.87 -24.78
C ASP A 659 10.68 1.24 -25.72
N ASP A 660 11.00 1.23 -27.02
CA ASP A 660 10.19 0.64 -28.11
C ASP A 660 8.75 1.17 -28.13
N THR A 661 8.54 2.43 -27.69
CA THR A 661 7.23 3.07 -27.75
C THR A 661 6.92 3.54 -29.16
N GLY A 662 5.62 3.59 -29.53
CA GLY A 662 5.19 4.16 -30.80
C GLY A 662 5.39 5.68 -30.89
N THR A 663 5.81 6.33 -29.78
CA THR A 663 6.15 7.74 -29.69
C THR A 663 7.66 7.90 -29.51
N PRO A 664 8.44 8.21 -30.58
CA PRO A 664 9.89 8.23 -30.51
C PRO A 664 10.49 9.17 -29.46
N ALA A 665 9.75 10.23 -29.11
CA ALA A 665 10.18 11.20 -28.07
C ALA A 665 10.28 10.57 -26.68
N PHE A 666 9.61 9.45 -26.42
CA PHE A 666 9.60 8.78 -25.12
C PHE A 666 10.67 7.69 -24.99
N ASN A 667 11.31 7.29 -26.09
CA ASN A 667 12.30 6.20 -26.08
C ASN A 667 13.60 6.63 -25.36
N GLY A 668 14.04 5.80 -24.41
CA GLY A 668 15.21 6.05 -23.58
C GLY A 668 15.00 7.10 -22.48
N LYS A 669 13.75 7.55 -22.28
CA LYS A 669 13.40 8.57 -21.30
C LYS A 669 13.10 7.97 -19.93
N GLN A 670 13.33 8.76 -18.88
CA GLN A 670 13.06 8.35 -17.51
C GLN A 670 11.55 8.29 -17.27
N VAL A 671 11.08 7.25 -16.61
CA VAL A 671 9.68 7.14 -16.18
C VAL A 671 9.35 8.27 -15.20
N ILE A 672 8.16 8.84 -15.36
CA ILE A 672 7.66 9.94 -14.53
C ILE A 672 7.71 9.57 -13.05
N ASN A 673 7.96 10.55 -12.19
CA ASN A 673 7.98 10.44 -10.74
C ASN A 673 9.01 9.44 -10.15
N ALA A 674 9.85 8.82 -10.96
CA ALA A 674 10.88 7.86 -10.54
C ALA A 674 12.24 8.54 -10.39
N PRO A 675 12.68 8.96 -9.17
CA PRO A 675 13.96 9.60 -8.98
C PRO A 675 15.09 8.60 -9.18
N ARG A 676 16.19 9.02 -9.85
CA ARG A 676 17.36 8.15 -10.07
C ARG A 676 18.11 7.79 -8.81
N ILE A 677 18.09 8.65 -7.80
CA ILE A 677 18.75 8.42 -6.51
C ILE A 677 17.83 8.90 -5.40
N LYS A 678 17.66 8.05 -4.39
CA LYS A 678 16.95 8.38 -3.16
C LYS A 678 17.68 7.77 -1.97
N THR A 679 17.62 8.43 -0.81
CA THR A 679 18.15 7.92 0.45
C THR A 679 17.17 8.22 1.58
N ALA A 680 17.16 7.34 2.57
CA ALA A 680 16.46 7.55 3.83
C ALA A 680 17.38 7.12 4.97
N PHE A 681 17.45 7.93 6.01
CA PHE A 681 18.26 7.68 7.21
C PHE A 681 17.50 8.11 8.44
N PHE A 682 17.50 7.25 9.44
CA PHE A 682 17.00 7.53 10.77
C PHE A 682 17.89 6.83 11.80
N ALA A 683 18.19 7.50 12.90
CA ALA A 683 18.95 6.93 14.00
C ALA A 683 18.33 7.25 15.36
N ASP A 684 18.54 6.36 16.30
CA ASP A 684 18.27 6.54 17.73
C ASP A 684 19.62 6.52 18.46
N LEU A 685 19.97 7.66 19.02
CA LEU A 685 21.24 7.91 19.70
C LEU A 685 21.00 8.06 21.22
N ALA A 686 21.31 7.03 22.01
CA ALA A 686 21.26 7.13 23.45
C ALA A 686 22.37 8.07 23.96
N LEU A 687 21.99 9.10 24.72
CA LEU A 687 22.97 10.03 25.29
C LEU A 687 23.72 9.40 26.46
N PRO A 688 25.03 9.68 26.61
CA PRO A 688 25.79 9.18 27.77
C PRO A 688 25.36 9.87 29.07
N ARG A 689 25.60 9.18 30.17
CA ARG A 689 25.36 9.76 31.51
C ARG A 689 26.38 10.88 31.77
N PHE A 690 25.89 12.10 31.91
CA PHE A 690 26.68 13.25 32.33
C PHE A 690 26.19 13.75 33.70
N GLY A 691 26.99 13.57 34.77
CA GLY A 691 26.81 14.20 36.08
C GLY A 691 25.43 13.98 36.70
N ILE A 692 24.80 15.10 37.14
CA ILE A 692 23.54 15.11 37.91
C ILE A 692 22.29 14.81 37.03
N LEU A 693 22.39 15.02 35.71
CA LEU A 693 21.29 14.73 34.78
C LEU A 693 21.39 13.28 34.29
N HIS A 694 20.34 12.49 34.51
CA HIS A 694 20.22 11.14 33.97
C HIS A 694 19.96 11.20 32.47
N LEU A 695 20.90 11.76 31.68
CA LEU A 695 20.80 11.89 30.24
C LEU A 695 20.77 10.53 29.52
N SER A 696 21.12 9.43 30.23
CA SER A 696 20.98 8.05 29.69
C SER A 696 19.52 7.66 29.38
N ASP A 697 18.54 8.39 29.94
CA ASP A 697 17.13 8.18 29.65
C ASP A 697 16.64 9.06 28.48
N VAL A 698 17.56 9.85 27.90
CA VAL A 698 17.31 10.72 26.74
C VAL A 698 17.99 10.15 25.50
N HIS A 699 17.23 10.07 24.42
CA HIS A 699 17.71 9.67 23.11
C HIS A 699 17.49 10.82 22.11
N LEU A 700 18.44 11.05 21.23
CA LEU A 700 18.28 11.94 20.07
C LEU A 700 17.87 11.10 18.85
N LEU A 701 16.97 11.63 18.04
CA LEU A 701 16.33 10.97 16.91
C LEU A 701 16.56 11.77 15.61
N PRO A 702 17.81 11.85 15.09
CA PRO A 702 18.06 12.51 13.82
C PRO A 702 17.56 11.69 12.64
N GLY A 703 16.98 12.38 11.65
CA GLY A 703 16.57 11.83 10.37
C GLY A 703 17.07 12.69 9.21
N TRP A 704 17.33 12.05 8.08
CA TRP A 704 17.69 12.71 6.83
C TRP A 704 17.17 11.90 5.65
N SER A 705 16.61 12.58 4.66
CA SER A 705 16.29 11.97 3.38
C SER A 705 16.73 12.88 2.23
N TYR A 706 17.13 12.24 1.15
CA TYR A 706 17.39 12.88 -0.13
C TYR A 706 16.53 12.21 -1.20
N THR A 707 15.87 13.03 -2.00
CA THR A 707 15.17 12.60 -3.22
C THR A 707 15.76 13.38 -4.39
N GLY A 708 16.22 12.66 -5.39
CA GLY A 708 16.76 13.26 -6.61
C GLY A 708 15.69 13.94 -7.46
N ARG A 709 16.11 14.59 -8.54
CA ARG A 709 15.22 15.13 -9.57
C ARG A 709 14.27 14.05 -10.08
N LYS A 710 13.00 14.42 -10.34
CA LYS A 710 11.96 13.59 -10.93
C LYS A 710 11.43 14.23 -12.19
N GLU A 711 11.17 13.42 -13.20
CA GLU A 711 10.56 13.89 -14.44
C GLU A 711 9.04 14.05 -14.24
N ALA A 712 8.47 15.09 -14.83
CA ALA A 712 7.05 15.41 -14.81
C ALA A 712 6.38 15.17 -16.17
N THR A 713 7.18 14.99 -17.24
CA THR A 713 6.68 14.63 -18.57
C THR A 713 7.45 13.43 -19.13
N ARG A 714 6.82 12.66 -20.03
CA ARG A 714 7.37 11.41 -20.58
C ARG A 714 8.54 11.60 -21.54
N ASP A 715 8.77 12.82 -22.01
CA ASP A 715 9.87 13.20 -22.89
C ASP A 715 11.09 13.78 -22.14
N ASP A 716 11.05 13.80 -20.79
CA ASP A 716 12.02 14.43 -19.89
C ASP A 716 12.15 15.96 -20.10
N ALA A 717 11.20 16.62 -20.75
CA ALA A 717 11.25 18.05 -21.00
C ALA A 717 11.03 18.87 -19.72
N VAL A 718 10.13 18.40 -18.85
CA VAL A 718 9.79 19.06 -17.58
C VAL A 718 10.13 18.18 -16.40
N SER A 719 10.67 18.78 -15.35
CA SER A 719 11.06 18.05 -14.14
C SER A 719 10.95 18.90 -12.89
N VAL A 720 10.77 18.25 -11.75
CA VAL A 720 10.87 18.88 -10.43
C VAL A 720 12.26 18.63 -9.83
N GLY A 721 12.81 19.66 -9.15
CA GLY A 721 14.13 19.60 -8.55
C GLY A 721 14.23 18.62 -7.38
N GLY A 722 15.40 18.00 -7.22
CA GLY A 722 15.70 17.18 -6.04
C GLY A 722 15.78 18.01 -4.75
N TYR A 723 15.58 17.33 -3.61
CA TYR A 723 15.56 17.98 -2.30
C TYR A 723 16.16 17.13 -1.19
N ASN A 724 16.60 17.81 -0.13
CA ASN A 724 17.01 17.22 1.14
C ASN A 724 16.02 17.62 2.23
N LEU A 725 15.62 16.68 3.07
CA LEU A 725 14.85 16.94 4.28
C LEU A 725 15.64 16.48 5.50
N PHE A 726 15.74 17.35 6.48
CA PHE A 726 16.35 17.05 7.77
C PHE A 726 15.27 17.02 8.83
N ASN A 727 15.28 15.97 9.65
CA ASN A 727 14.36 15.76 10.73
C ASN A 727 15.13 15.61 12.04
N LEU A 728 14.54 16.02 13.14
CA LEU A 728 15.17 15.88 14.44
C LEU A 728 14.13 15.65 15.52
N GLY A 729 14.37 14.67 16.36
CA GLY A 729 13.54 14.40 17.51
C GLY A 729 14.34 14.11 18.77
N ALA A 730 13.60 13.90 19.85
CA ALA A 730 14.12 13.38 21.11
C ALA A 730 13.08 12.50 21.78
N ARG A 731 13.53 11.44 22.42
CA ARG A 731 12.74 10.56 23.28
C ARG A 731 13.29 10.63 24.71
N TYR A 732 12.41 10.84 25.67
CA TYR A 732 12.74 10.77 27.09
C TYR A 732 11.89 9.68 27.76
N SER A 733 12.55 8.68 28.33
CA SER A 733 11.91 7.58 29.04
C SER A 733 12.49 7.51 30.47
N PRO A 734 11.87 8.18 31.45
CA PRO A 734 12.30 8.09 32.85
C PRO A 734 12.39 6.63 33.28
N HIS A 735 13.54 6.23 33.83
CA HIS A 735 13.88 4.83 34.20
C HIS A 735 14.10 3.90 32.97
N GLY A 736 14.41 4.46 31.80
CA GLY A 736 14.71 3.72 30.57
C GLY A 736 13.52 2.93 30.03
N GLU A 737 13.77 1.83 29.32
CA GLU A 737 12.73 0.98 28.71
C GLU A 737 11.79 0.30 29.72
N GLN A 738 12.19 0.21 30.99
CA GLN A 738 11.36 -0.32 32.08
C GLN A 738 10.44 0.74 32.70
N GLY A 739 10.60 2.00 32.31
CA GLY A 739 9.78 3.11 32.75
C GLY A 739 8.33 3.00 32.27
N ARG A 740 7.40 3.61 33.04
CA ARG A 740 5.98 3.63 32.68
C ARG A 740 5.64 4.75 31.73
N MET A 741 6.49 5.78 31.63
CA MET A 741 6.27 6.96 30.80
C MET A 741 7.31 7.07 29.72
N THR A 742 6.88 7.47 28.54
CA THR A 742 7.77 7.84 27.43
C THR A 742 7.22 9.10 26.77
N PHE A 743 8.06 10.11 26.65
CA PHE A 743 7.75 11.35 25.97
C PHE A 743 8.58 11.44 24.70
N ARG A 744 7.97 11.93 23.62
CA ARG A 744 8.65 12.15 22.35
C ARG A 744 8.31 13.54 21.80
N ILE A 745 9.32 14.16 21.22
CA ILE A 745 9.18 15.32 20.34
C ILE A 745 9.84 14.94 19.02
N TYR A 746 9.18 15.23 17.92
CA TYR A 746 9.74 14.98 16.59
C TYR A 746 9.34 16.09 15.63
N ALA A 747 10.32 16.64 14.92
CA ALA A 747 10.15 17.68 13.94
C ALA A 747 10.58 17.17 12.57
N ASP A 748 9.66 17.10 11.64
CA ASP A 748 9.92 16.83 10.23
C ASP A 748 10.25 18.15 9.51
N ASN A 749 11.15 18.07 8.50
CA ASN A 749 11.55 19.20 7.66
C ASN A 749 11.97 20.44 8.47
N ILE A 750 12.94 20.29 9.38
CA ILE A 750 13.36 21.34 10.34
C ILE A 750 13.92 22.61 9.68
N LEU A 751 14.30 22.52 8.40
CA LEU A 751 14.80 23.68 7.63
C LEU A 751 13.70 24.36 6.82
N ASP A 752 12.46 23.94 6.97
CA ASP A 752 11.29 24.46 6.25
C ASP A 752 11.50 24.52 4.72
N LYS A 753 12.10 23.46 4.17
CA LYS A 753 12.36 23.36 2.74
C LYS A 753 11.03 23.24 1.98
N ARG A 754 10.77 24.15 1.02
CA ARG A 754 9.70 24.00 0.04
C ARG A 754 10.17 23.10 -1.10
N TYR A 755 9.31 22.18 -1.51
CA TYR A 755 9.65 21.20 -2.55
C TYR A 755 8.39 20.58 -3.15
N TRP A 756 8.51 20.10 -4.39
CA TRP A 756 7.53 19.24 -5.01
C TRP A 756 7.79 17.80 -4.60
N LYS A 757 6.83 17.17 -3.91
CA LYS A 757 7.03 15.84 -3.34
C LYS A 757 6.79 14.70 -4.35
N ASP A 758 5.88 14.89 -5.31
CA ASP A 758 5.56 13.95 -6.37
C ASP A 758 5.23 14.68 -7.68
N THR A 759 5.10 13.94 -8.77
CA THR A 759 4.70 14.44 -10.09
C THR A 759 3.49 13.71 -10.66
N GLY A 760 2.72 13.02 -9.83
CA GLY A 760 1.36 12.54 -10.10
C GLY A 760 1.21 11.54 -11.24
N ALA A 761 2.08 10.53 -11.34
CA ALA A 761 2.05 9.55 -12.43
C ALA A 761 0.75 8.72 -12.47
N SER A 762 0.08 8.47 -11.34
CA SER A 762 -1.17 7.69 -11.26
C SER A 762 -2.30 8.27 -12.07
N TYR A 763 -2.39 9.59 -12.18
CA TYR A 763 -3.46 10.29 -12.90
C TYR A 763 -3.00 10.90 -14.23
N GLY A 764 -1.92 10.37 -14.79
CA GLY A 764 -1.52 10.70 -16.16
C GLY A 764 -0.86 12.05 -16.32
N ASP A 765 0.14 12.37 -15.49
CA ASP A 765 1.00 13.58 -15.59
C ASP A 765 0.29 14.89 -15.25
N THR A 766 -0.85 14.83 -14.60
CA THR A 766 -1.69 16.03 -14.44
C THR A 766 -1.48 16.74 -13.12
N PHE A 767 -1.14 16.02 -12.02
CA PHE A 767 -1.05 16.64 -10.70
C PHE A 767 0.34 16.53 -10.10
N ILE A 768 0.80 17.64 -9.52
CA ILE A 768 2.02 17.74 -8.73
C ILE A 768 1.68 18.29 -7.34
N HIS A 769 2.29 17.73 -6.29
CA HIS A 769 1.98 18.11 -4.91
C HIS A 769 3.15 18.76 -4.19
N LEU A 770 2.85 19.81 -3.44
CA LEU A 770 3.81 20.41 -2.52
C LEU A 770 4.03 19.50 -1.29
N GLY A 771 5.27 19.41 -0.87
CA GLY A 771 5.64 18.72 0.35
C GLY A 771 5.27 19.51 1.61
N ALA A 772 5.08 18.78 2.73
CA ALA A 772 4.76 19.38 4.01
C ALA A 772 5.86 20.34 4.51
N PRO A 773 5.50 21.52 5.05
CA PRO A 773 6.42 22.43 5.73
C PRO A 773 6.85 21.83 7.07
N THR A 774 7.68 22.54 7.84
CA THR A 774 8.08 22.10 9.17
C THR A 774 6.87 21.67 9.99
N THR A 775 6.91 20.45 10.53
CA THR A 775 5.85 19.89 11.35
C THR A 775 6.43 19.34 12.64
N VAL A 776 6.06 19.96 13.78
CA VAL A 776 6.52 19.54 15.11
C VAL A 776 5.41 18.78 15.81
N ARG A 777 5.70 17.54 16.19
CA ARG A 777 4.78 16.63 16.90
C ARG A 777 5.30 16.33 18.30
N LEU A 778 4.38 16.21 19.24
CA LEU A 778 4.65 15.81 20.63
C LEU A 778 3.81 14.60 20.97
N SER A 779 4.37 13.63 21.66
CA SER A 779 3.61 12.50 22.19
C SER A 779 4.03 12.12 23.60
N GLY A 780 3.06 11.61 24.37
CA GLY A 780 3.25 11.02 25.68
C GLY A 780 2.57 9.66 25.75
N GLN A 781 3.29 8.65 26.19
CA GLN A 781 2.81 7.29 26.38
C GLN A 781 2.87 6.93 27.85
N TYR A 782 1.81 6.33 28.38
CA TYR A 782 1.77 5.80 29.74
C TYR A 782 1.41 4.31 29.72
N ARG A 783 2.22 3.49 30.41
CA ARG A 783 2.03 2.06 30.59
C ARG A 783 1.64 1.78 32.05
N PHE A 784 0.46 1.15 32.24
CA PHE A 784 -0.10 0.83 33.56
C PHE A 784 0.52 -0.39 34.21
#